data_434b5df5a3b5dbbb1ebd011eca432e73
#
_entry.id   434b5df5a3b5dbbb1ebd011eca432e73
#
_cell.length_a   1.000
_cell.length_b   1.000
_cell.length_c   1.000
_cell.angle_alpha   90.00
_cell.angle_beta   90.00
_cell.angle_gamma   90.00
#
_symmetry.space_group_name_H-M   'P 1'
#
loop_
_entity.id
_entity.type
_entity.pdbx_description
1 polymer ?
#
loop_
_entity_poly.entity_id
_entity_poly.type
_entity_poly.pdbx_seq_one_letter_code
_entity_poly.pdbx_strand_id
1 'polypeptide(L)'
;MNLSFSLSLVDGNKSASQIARVLTEGWLAYKSPELKAWQKTVNPPRRLGNERFISALFKDPTKVEDAEKLMTELHAVASDMQDVGLKLDFYQFFTEEELRDIYEQNNERMWLCNGQAPDNYGVTQRSAVSLWHNIVAEVNCALQGKLTATLRFGHDTPLYRLLALLGPGNLSDEQTDEMDKVIPMAANLQMVFYYNPDKEEKPLKPQQVIVKFMLNEREIRLLKVRSLDVGPDGKTGYYYRWDHVLSYVEKRIANAVAQGYMATINTFVGTDYAVTPSLSRYGKGTEEHGQTLPAVLEPNGMTFWTPQTQDGEQKCVAPYYYCDEKLQGFRGSHWLVGGCTQDYGSFTLMPLMDSLRLKPVDRATRFNHADEIAHPDYYAVSLPDEHLKAEMTGMSHAAMFRFTYQKDGKAYVVVNTNNDHGEGFVAVDTVRNCIYGYNPVHRIYQGWGEKSGFNGWFAVVFQDPLQDYGIKDGVAWAAFDVSKGDEVLVKAACSFVDMAGVYNNIQQEIPHWEFNDTRSRTIDRWKAKLNRVSVSSRDTAAVAKFYGALYRASFLPRAFSDKDGRYPSFAGSRKIMQHPMGKIGNTPLYRRVYMDFSMWDIYRALLPLNLIVEPTANGMMQSLVDMYEEGGWLPIFPCWNSYTSAMIGDHASAALAEAIVKDARNLNKEKAYEAMRKNAFEIADAEAYKDGKGRRAMQSYLKYGYIPLNDSVMEAFHTHEQVSRTLEYAYDDYAVAQAAKALGKTDDYRVLMARARNWRHVINPRTEWADGRWANGKWLNNKDLTTRVKFITEGTVAHYTWYVPHDVYGLMQAMGGKKIFADRLDRMFSDSLYWHGNEPCQQIPYLYAYVGQPWKTQQRVKTILDNEYLDVPGGLSGNDDAGQMSAWYVLSALGFYPVCPVSPYYIIGTPTFDEAHIGRFTIKAHHVSHENIYIQSATYNGQPYTHNYITYEMLKGDGVLEFQMGPKPNTEWGSKTEDCPPDLMK
;
A
#
# COMPACT_ATOMS: atom_id res chain seq x y z
N MET A 1 -10.15 3.62 -42.70
CA MET A 1 -11.23 4.39 -42.03
C MET A 1 -10.66 5.69 -41.49
N ASN A 2 -11.18 6.82 -41.90
CA ASN A 2 -10.63 8.13 -41.54
C ASN A 2 -11.43 8.73 -40.38
N LEU A 3 -10.78 8.89 -39.21
CA LEU A 3 -11.34 9.61 -38.09
C LEU A 3 -10.99 11.10 -38.20
N SER A 4 -11.93 11.99 -38.01
CA SER A 4 -11.67 13.42 -37.99
C SER A 4 -11.86 14.01 -36.59
N PHE A 5 -10.83 14.68 -36.09
CA PHE A 5 -10.93 15.56 -34.92
C PHE A 5 -11.03 17.00 -35.44
N SER A 6 -11.99 17.77 -34.99
CA SER A 6 -12.00 19.19 -35.32
C SER A 6 -11.84 20.04 -34.06
N LEU A 7 -10.88 20.94 -34.11
CA LEU A 7 -10.68 22.00 -33.13
C LEU A 7 -11.08 23.31 -33.79
N SER A 8 -12.16 23.94 -33.38
CA SER A 8 -12.58 25.23 -33.94
C SER A 8 -12.66 26.28 -32.83
N LEU A 9 -12.01 27.42 -33.05
CA LEU A 9 -12.27 28.68 -32.36
C LEU A 9 -13.27 29.45 -33.16
N VAL A 10 -14.48 29.66 -32.63
CA VAL A 10 -15.50 30.44 -33.32
C VAL A 10 -15.17 31.94 -33.14
N ASP A 11 -14.45 32.47 -34.14
CA ASP A 11 -14.22 33.90 -34.30
C ASP A 11 -15.12 34.37 -35.46
N GLY A 12 -16.11 35.15 -35.17
CA GLY A 12 -17.16 35.56 -36.13
C GLY A 12 -16.68 36.40 -37.33
N ASN A 13 -15.38 36.63 -37.58
CA ASN A 13 -14.95 37.63 -38.58
C ASN A 13 -13.64 37.32 -39.33
N LYS A 14 -13.27 36.06 -39.64
CA LYS A 14 -12.14 35.82 -40.52
C LYS A 14 -12.43 34.85 -41.64
N SER A 15 -12.06 35.29 -42.84
CA SER A 15 -12.19 34.55 -44.12
C SER A 15 -11.52 33.18 -44.10
N ALA A 16 -12.09 32.21 -44.82
CA ALA A 16 -11.69 30.82 -44.96
C ALA A 16 -10.24 30.57 -45.50
N SER A 17 -9.40 31.56 -45.57
CA SER A 17 -8.02 31.45 -46.10
C SER A 17 -6.93 31.18 -45.05
N GLN A 18 -7.26 31.03 -43.78
CA GLN A 18 -6.30 30.51 -42.79
C GLN A 18 -6.49 29.00 -42.61
N ILE A 19 -5.68 28.30 -43.30
CA ILE A 19 -5.60 26.88 -43.54
C ILE A 19 -5.72 26.08 -42.24
N ALA A 20 -6.70 25.15 -42.24
CA ALA A 20 -6.74 24.05 -41.29
C ALA A 20 -5.45 23.20 -41.44
N ARG A 21 -4.78 22.96 -40.36
CA ARG A 21 -3.64 22.04 -40.30
C ARG A 21 -4.19 20.61 -40.27
N VAL A 22 -3.87 19.84 -41.32
CA VAL A 22 -4.25 18.41 -41.39
C VAL A 22 -3.09 17.57 -40.91
N LEU A 23 -3.33 16.77 -39.86
CA LEU A 23 -2.35 15.88 -39.25
C LEU A 23 -2.88 14.45 -39.26
N THR A 24 -2.04 13.51 -39.60
CA THR A 24 -2.28 12.08 -39.44
C THR A 24 -1.64 11.64 -38.12
N GLU A 25 -2.45 11.39 -37.11
CA GLU A 25 -1.98 11.28 -35.71
C GLU A 25 -2.08 9.86 -35.12
N GLY A 26 -2.63 8.91 -35.86
CA GLY A 26 -2.80 7.54 -35.38
C GLY A 26 -1.53 6.89 -34.81
N TRP A 27 -0.36 7.29 -35.29
CA TRP A 27 0.91 6.73 -34.88
C TRP A 27 1.39 7.16 -33.48
N LEU A 28 0.95 8.32 -32.95
CA LEU A 28 1.35 8.78 -31.61
C LEU A 28 0.85 7.84 -30.50
N ALA A 29 -0.40 7.39 -30.62
CA ALA A 29 -0.98 6.42 -29.68
C ALA A 29 -0.55 4.96 -29.96
N TYR A 30 -0.16 4.64 -31.21
CA TYR A 30 0.29 3.28 -31.58
C TYR A 30 1.73 2.96 -31.16
N LYS A 31 2.55 3.92 -30.83
CA LYS A 31 3.98 3.72 -30.53
C LYS A 31 4.28 3.33 -29.08
N SER A 32 3.28 3.24 -28.19
CA SER A 32 3.51 2.80 -26.82
C SER A 32 4.01 1.34 -26.76
N PRO A 33 5.27 1.07 -26.37
CA PRO A 33 5.77 -0.30 -26.20
C PRO A 33 4.98 -1.06 -25.13
N GLU A 34 4.59 -0.37 -24.07
CA GLU A 34 3.81 -0.91 -22.96
C GLU A 34 2.43 -1.39 -23.43
N LEU A 35 1.71 -0.57 -24.20
CA LEU A 35 0.43 -0.97 -24.76
C LEU A 35 0.55 -2.18 -25.69
N LYS A 36 1.60 -2.23 -26.53
CA LYS A 36 1.85 -3.37 -27.41
C LYS A 36 2.17 -4.65 -26.64
N ALA A 37 2.88 -4.53 -25.52
CA ALA A 37 3.15 -5.66 -24.63
C ALA A 37 1.85 -6.14 -24.00
N TRP A 38 1.04 -5.24 -23.45
CA TRP A 38 -0.28 -5.54 -22.89
C TRP A 38 -1.20 -6.25 -23.91
N GLN A 39 -1.36 -5.69 -25.11
CA GLN A 39 -2.22 -6.25 -26.15
C GLN A 39 -1.85 -7.68 -26.56
N LYS A 40 -0.59 -8.09 -26.37
CA LYS A 40 -0.14 -9.47 -26.62
C LYS A 40 -0.54 -10.45 -25.52
N THR A 41 -0.77 -9.97 -24.31
CA THR A 41 -1.15 -10.81 -23.16
C THR A 41 -2.67 -10.92 -23.00
N VAL A 42 -3.45 -10.05 -23.66
CA VAL A 42 -4.91 -10.06 -23.58
C VAL A 42 -5.47 -11.26 -24.32
N ASN A 43 -6.01 -12.19 -23.57
CA ASN A 43 -6.79 -13.32 -24.07
C ASN A 43 -8.19 -13.22 -23.47
N PRO A 44 -9.18 -12.67 -24.20
CA PRO A 44 -10.56 -12.69 -23.73
C PRO A 44 -11.04 -14.13 -23.53
N PRO A 45 -11.98 -14.36 -22.59
CA PRO A 45 -12.54 -15.68 -22.38
C PRO A 45 -13.03 -16.31 -23.69
N ARG A 46 -12.71 -17.57 -23.92
CA ARG A 46 -13.16 -18.27 -25.11
C ARG A 46 -14.66 -18.57 -24.97
N ARG A 47 -15.48 -17.90 -25.78
CA ARG A 47 -16.94 -18.10 -25.82
C ARG A 47 -17.39 -18.88 -27.05
N LEU A 48 -16.53 -19.02 -28.08
CA LEU A 48 -16.93 -19.57 -29.34
C LEU A 48 -17.00 -21.08 -29.33
N GLY A 49 -18.22 -21.60 -29.42
CA GLY A 49 -18.50 -22.98 -29.83
C GLY A 49 -18.31 -23.16 -31.34
N ASN A 50 -17.13 -23.65 -31.75
CA ASN A 50 -16.76 -23.67 -33.15
C ASN A 50 -16.97 -25.03 -33.86
N GLU A 51 -17.40 -26.07 -33.14
CA GLU A 51 -17.53 -27.43 -33.70
C GLU A 51 -18.54 -27.50 -34.85
N ARG A 52 -19.72 -26.88 -34.69
CA ARG A 52 -20.74 -26.82 -35.77
C ARG A 52 -20.21 -26.08 -37.01
N PHE A 53 -19.59 -24.89 -36.78
CA PHE A 53 -19.06 -24.04 -37.86
C PHE A 53 -18.00 -24.77 -38.68
N ILE A 54 -17.04 -25.41 -38.03
CA ILE A 54 -15.98 -26.17 -38.70
C ILE A 54 -16.55 -27.37 -39.44
N SER A 55 -17.49 -28.10 -38.86
CA SER A 55 -18.15 -29.25 -39.49
C SER A 55 -19.02 -28.85 -40.68
N ALA A 56 -19.55 -27.62 -40.72
CA ALA A 56 -20.29 -27.11 -41.88
C ALA A 56 -19.38 -26.76 -43.04
N LEU A 57 -18.13 -26.37 -42.79
CA LEU A 57 -17.17 -25.95 -43.82
C LEU A 57 -16.26 -27.08 -44.33
N PHE A 58 -15.90 -28.04 -43.47
CA PHE A 58 -14.89 -29.05 -43.76
C PHE A 58 -15.42 -30.47 -43.61
N LYS A 59 -15.10 -31.35 -44.54
CA LYS A 59 -15.41 -32.80 -44.49
C LYS A 59 -14.61 -33.51 -43.39
N ASP A 60 -13.47 -32.98 -43.04
CA ASP A 60 -12.59 -33.49 -41.98
C ASP A 60 -12.20 -32.34 -41.02
N PRO A 61 -13.00 -32.11 -39.98
CA PRO A 61 -12.77 -31.02 -39.01
C PRO A 61 -11.45 -31.13 -38.25
N THR A 62 -10.89 -32.33 -38.16
CA THR A 62 -9.64 -32.57 -37.38
C THR A 62 -8.40 -31.97 -38.03
N LYS A 63 -8.49 -31.52 -39.27
CA LYS A 63 -7.40 -30.86 -40.02
C LYS A 63 -7.33 -29.36 -39.81
N VAL A 64 -8.27 -28.78 -39.09
CA VAL A 64 -8.24 -27.35 -38.76
C VAL A 64 -7.47 -27.15 -37.46
N GLU A 65 -6.28 -26.57 -37.53
CA GLU A 65 -5.39 -26.38 -36.43
C GLU A 65 -5.91 -25.35 -35.41
N ASP A 66 -6.56 -24.28 -35.91
CA ASP A 66 -7.12 -23.20 -35.10
C ASP A 66 -8.51 -22.81 -35.62
N ALA A 67 -9.51 -23.48 -35.09
CA ALA A 67 -10.90 -23.32 -35.49
C ALA A 67 -11.47 -21.94 -35.11
N GLU A 68 -11.10 -21.41 -34.00
CA GLU A 68 -11.54 -20.09 -33.49
C GLU A 68 -10.98 -18.97 -34.36
N LYS A 69 -9.69 -19.03 -34.66
CA LYS A 69 -9.05 -18.10 -35.60
C LYS A 69 -9.69 -18.11 -36.96
N LEU A 70 -9.94 -19.30 -37.50
CA LEU A 70 -10.60 -19.44 -38.83
C LEU A 70 -12.01 -18.83 -38.81
N MET A 71 -12.78 -19.08 -37.75
CA MET A 71 -14.13 -18.52 -37.59
C MET A 71 -14.09 -16.99 -37.55
N THR A 72 -13.18 -16.42 -36.80
CA THR A 72 -13.00 -14.96 -36.65
C THR A 72 -12.51 -14.32 -37.97
N GLU A 73 -11.55 -14.96 -38.65
CA GLU A 73 -11.03 -14.45 -39.94
C GLU A 73 -12.08 -14.55 -41.05
N LEU A 74 -12.89 -15.62 -41.10
CA LEU A 74 -13.98 -15.72 -42.05
C LEU A 74 -15.09 -14.69 -41.79
N HIS A 75 -15.38 -14.41 -40.54
CA HIS A 75 -16.29 -13.30 -40.18
C HIS A 75 -15.76 -11.95 -40.67
N ALA A 76 -14.46 -11.67 -40.48
CA ALA A 76 -13.84 -10.44 -40.99
C ALA A 76 -13.96 -10.36 -42.53
N VAL A 77 -13.70 -11.46 -43.27
CA VAL A 77 -13.93 -11.52 -44.70
C VAL A 77 -15.40 -11.27 -45.05
N ALA A 78 -16.35 -11.85 -44.29
CA ALA A 78 -17.78 -11.65 -44.51
C ALA A 78 -18.18 -10.16 -44.38
N SER A 79 -17.62 -9.47 -43.39
CA SER A 79 -17.90 -8.03 -43.17
C SER A 79 -17.29 -7.12 -44.22
N ASP A 80 -16.19 -7.51 -44.87
CA ASP A 80 -15.49 -6.71 -45.88
C ASP A 80 -16.02 -6.97 -47.32
N MET A 81 -16.85 -8.01 -47.53
CA MET A 81 -17.35 -8.37 -48.86
C MET A 81 -18.15 -7.26 -49.56
N GLN A 82 -18.91 -6.48 -48.79
CA GLN A 82 -19.65 -5.33 -49.31
C GLN A 82 -18.73 -4.23 -49.85
N ASP A 83 -17.52 -4.08 -49.31
CA ASP A 83 -16.57 -3.03 -49.68
C ASP A 83 -15.81 -3.38 -50.95
N VAL A 84 -15.71 -4.67 -51.28
CA VAL A 84 -15.09 -5.16 -52.53
C VAL A 84 -16.10 -5.31 -53.67
N GLY A 85 -17.39 -5.08 -53.47
CA GLY A 85 -18.43 -5.13 -54.49
C GLY A 85 -18.74 -6.53 -55.05
N LEU A 86 -18.32 -7.58 -54.34
CA LEU A 86 -18.62 -8.96 -54.72
C LEU A 86 -19.95 -9.38 -54.08
N LYS A 87 -20.81 -10.04 -54.88
CA LYS A 87 -22.09 -10.60 -54.41
C LYS A 87 -21.91 -12.00 -53.80
N LEU A 88 -21.00 -12.12 -52.86
CA LEU A 88 -20.76 -13.33 -52.10
C LEU A 88 -21.19 -13.07 -50.64
N ASP A 89 -22.08 -13.96 -50.18
CA ASP A 89 -22.55 -13.88 -48.79
C ASP A 89 -21.87 -14.97 -47.95
N PHE A 90 -20.86 -14.58 -47.17
CA PHE A 90 -20.19 -15.49 -46.25
C PHE A 90 -20.89 -15.57 -44.90
N TYR A 91 -21.84 -14.65 -44.57
CA TYR A 91 -22.64 -14.74 -43.37
C TYR A 91 -23.53 -15.99 -43.34
N GLN A 92 -23.86 -16.57 -44.48
CA GLN A 92 -24.63 -17.82 -44.56
C GLN A 92 -24.00 -19.01 -43.83
N PHE A 93 -22.72 -18.97 -43.52
CA PHE A 93 -22.02 -20.03 -42.79
C PHE A 93 -22.17 -19.91 -41.27
N PHE A 94 -22.64 -18.77 -40.76
CA PHE A 94 -22.80 -18.48 -39.33
C PHE A 94 -24.26 -18.58 -38.91
N THR A 95 -24.48 -19.03 -37.69
CA THR A 95 -25.76 -18.83 -36.99
C THR A 95 -25.83 -17.46 -36.33
N GLU A 96 -27.03 -17.00 -35.94
CA GLU A 96 -27.19 -15.74 -35.19
C GLU A 96 -26.49 -15.79 -33.86
N GLU A 97 -26.44 -16.95 -33.19
CA GLU A 97 -25.74 -17.16 -31.92
C GLU A 97 -24.22 -17.04 -32.09
N GLU A 98 -23.64 -17.69 -33.10
CA GLU A 98 -22.20 -17.58 -33.42
C GLU A 98 -21.80 -16.14 -33.76
N LEU A 99 -22.65 -15.41 -34.52
CA LEU A 99 -22.40 -14.00 -34.81
C LEU A 99 -22.46 -13.12 -33.54
N ARG A 100 -23.37 -13.45 -32.64
CA ARG A 100 -23.45 -12.76 -31.31
C ARG A 100 -22.22 -13.03 -30.48
N ASP A 101 -21.77 -14.27 -30.40
CA ASP A 101 -20.59 -14.66 -29.65
C ASP A 101 -19.33 -13.97 -30.18
N ILE A 102 -19.16 -13.90 -31.50
CA ILE A 102 -18.06 -13.16 -32.15
C ILE A 102 -18.13 -11.69 -31.79
N TYR A 103 -19.32 -11.10 -31.85
CA TYR A 103 -19.56 -9.69 -31.53
C TYR A 103 -19.19 -9.40 -30.07
N GLU A 104 -19.68 -10.19 -29.11
CA GLU A 104 -19.39 -10.04 -27.68
C GLU A 104 -17.89 -10.18 -27.37
N GLN A 105 -17.24 -11.18 -27.93
CA GLN A 105 -15.81 -11.39 -27.80
C GLN A 105 -14.98 -10.23 -28.37
N ASN A 106 -15.36 -9.68 -29.51
CA ASN A 106 -14.69 -8.52 -30.07
C ASN A 106 -14.88 -7.26 -29.22
N ASN A 107 -16.07 -7.03 -28.69
CA ASN A 107 -16.35 -5.91 -27.80
C ASN A 107 -15.53 -6.01 -26.50
N GLU A 108 -15.51 -7.17 -25.86
CA GLU A 108 -14.69 -7.42 -24.67
C GLU A 108 -13.21 -7.17 -24.96
N ARG A 109 -12.69 -7.69 -26.07
CA ARG A 109 -11.32 -7.44 -26.50
C ARG A 109 -11.02 -5.96 -26.71
N MET A 110 -11.95 -5.22 -27.34
CA MET A 110 -11.79 -3.79 -27.58
C MET A 110 -11.76 -3.02 -26.26
N TRP A 111 -12.62 -3.38 -25.30
CA TRP A 111 -12.64 -2.79 -23.97
C TRP A 111 -11.34 -3.08 -23.18
N LEU A 112 -10.88 -4.33 -23.18
CA LEU A 112 -9.63 -4.72 -22.54
C LEU A 112 -8.41 -4.02 -23.17
N CYS A 113 -8.34 -3.98 -24.51
CA CYS A 113 -7.17 -3.47 -25.22
C CYS A 113 -7.13 -1.94 -25.37
N ASN A 114 -8.28 -1.26 -25.37
CA ASN A 114 -8.36 0.16 -25.70
C ASN A 114 -9.26 0.97 -24.76
N GLY A 115 -10.06 0.33 -23.90
CA GLY A 115 -10.97 0.95 -22.95
C GLY A 115 -10.34 1.21 -21.56
N GLN A 116 -11.20 1.26 -20.55
CA GLN A 116 -10.83 1.53 -19.14
C GLN A 116 -10.87 0.26 -18.26
N ALA A 117 -10.68 -0.92 -18.86
CA ALA A 117 -10.69 -2.17 -18.13
C ALA A 117 -9.73 -2.12 -16.93
N PRO A 118 -10.11 -2.62 -15.73
CA PRO A 118 -9.23 -2.65 -14.57
C PRO A 118 -7.93 -3.40 -14.85
N ASP A 119 -7.99 -4.48 -15.62
CA ASP A 119 -6.86 -5.34 -15.97
C ASP A 119 -5.74 -4.64 -16.72
N ASN A 120 -6.04 -3.55 -17.44
CA ASN A 120 -5.03 -2.82 -18.19
C ASN A 120 -4.21 -1.83 -17.34
N TYR A 121 -4.55 -1.67 -16.05
CA TYR A 121 -3.84 -0.78 -15.11
C TYR A 121 -3.51 0.60 -15.71
N GLY A 122 -4.42 1.19 -16.48
CA GLY A 122 -4.27 2.53 -17.05
C GLY A 122 -3.35 2.61 -18.28
N VAL A 123 -2.88 1.49 -18.83
CA VAL A 123 -1.98 1.50 -20.01
C VAL A 123 -2.63 2.15 -21.22
N THR A 124 -3.92 1.99 -21.41
CA THR A 124 -4.67 2.61 -22.51
C THR A 124 -4.73 4.13 -22.34
N GLN A 125 -5.02 4.64 -21.14
CA GLN A 125 -5.01 6.06 -20.83
C GLN A 125 -3.62 6.66 -21.01
N ARG A 126 -2.56 6.00 -20.47
CA ARG A 126 -1.16 6.45 -20.62
C ARG A 126 -0.75 6.51 -22.09
N SER A 127 -1.21 5.58 -22.91
CA SER A 127 -0.91 5.58 -24.35
C SER A 127 -1.50 6.76 -25.11
N ALA A 128 -2.55 7.42 -24.59
CA ALA A 128 -3.19 8.60 -25.19
C ALA A 128 -2.54 9.94 -24.74
N VAL A 129 -1.62 9.93 -23.77
CA VAL A 129 -1.07 11.15 -23.16
C VAL A 129 -0.34 12.01 -24.18
N SER A 130 0.50 11.42 -25.05
CA SER A 130 1.21 12.18 -26.09
C SER A 130 0.26 12.83 -27.10
N LEU A 131 -0.82 12.13 -27.47
CA LEU A 131 -1.87 12.68 -28.33
C LEU A 131 -2.58 13.86 -27.63
N TRP A 132 -2.93 13.72 -26.34
CA TRP A 132 -3.53 14.78 -25.54
C TRP A 132 -2.63 16.02 -25.45
N HIS A 133 -1.36 15.84 -25.09
CA HIS A 133 -0.41 16.96 -25.02
C HIS A 133 -0.22 17.67 -26.36
N ASN A 134 -0.24 16.92 -27.45
CA ASN A 134 -0.21 17.50 -28.78
C ASN A 134 -1.48 18.30 -29.10
N ILE A 135 -2.68 17.82 -28.70
CA ILE A 135 -3.94 18.58 -28.82
C ILE A 135 -3.84 19.87 -28.01
N VAL A 136 -3.37 19.80 -26.76
CA VAL A 136 -3.20 20.99 -25.88
C VAL A 136 -2.23 22.01 -26.51
N ALA A 137 -1.15 21.56 -27.13
CA ALA A 137 -0.20 22.45 -27.84
C ALA A 137 -0.89 23.18 -29.00
N GLU A 138 -1.73 22.51 -29.80
CA GLU A 138 -2.50 23.13 -30.86
C GLU A 138 -3.55 24.11 -30.32
N VAL A 139 -4.23 23.77 -29.21
CA VAL A 139 -5.14 24.71 -28.53
C VAL A 139 -4.38 25.96 -28.08
N ASN A 140 -3.19 25.83 -27.51
CA ASN A 140 -2.36 26.95 -27.12
C ASN A 140 -1.96 27.82 -28.33
N CYS A 141 -1.69 27.25 -29.50
CA CYS A 141 -1.48 27.99 -30.74
C CYS A 141 -2.74 28.78 -31.16
N ALA A 142 -3.91 28.20 -30.99
CA ALA A 142 -5.19 28.86 -31.27
C ALA A 142 -5.48 30.00 -30.28
N LEU A 143 -5.19 29.82 -28.99
CA LEU A 143 -5.31 30.87 -27.95
C LEU A 143 -4.37 32.07 -28.23
N GLN A 144 -3.24 31.82 -28.86
CA GLN A 144 -2.31 32.89 -29.31
C GLN A 144 -2.74 33.53 -30.64
N GLY A 145 -3.82 33.10 -31.27
CA GLY A 145 -4.30 33.61 -32.55
C GLY A 145 -3.52 33.11 -33.75
N LYS A 146 -2.66 32.08 -33.60
CA LYS A 146 -1.83 31.52 -34.67
C LYS A 146 -2.54 30.42 -35.47
N LEU A 147 -3.65 29.90 -34.95
CA LEU A 147 -4.41 28.79 -35.52
C LEU A 147 -5.90 29.01 -35.31
N THR A 148 -6.74 28.65 -36.25
CA THR A 148 -8.20 28.76 -36.16
C THR A 148 -8.87 27.41 -36.01
N ALA A 149 -8.38 26.39 -36.71
CA ALA A 149 -8.89 25.03 -36.66
C ALA A 149 -7.79 24.02 -36.94
N THR A 150 -7.90 22.84 -36.36
CA THR A 150 -7.07 21.66 -36.67
C THR A 150 -7.98 20.49 -37.00
N LEU A 151 -7.70 19.77 -38.07
CA LEU A 151 -8.32 18.50 -38.42
C LEU A 151 -7.29 17.39 -38.31
N ARG A 152 -7.67 16.30 -37.65
CA ARG A 152 -6.83 15.12 -37.45
C ARG A 152 -7.53 13.90 -38.00
N PHE A 153 -6.81 13.10 -38.72
CA PHE A 153 -7.32 11.85 -39.32
C PHE A 153 -6.54 10.69 -38.71
N GLY A 154 -7.25 9.63 -38.35
CA GLY A 154 -6.64 8.47 -37.72
C GLY A 154 -7.57 7.27 -37.74
N HIS A 155 -7.20 6.24 -36.98
CA HIS A 155 -8.01 5.05 -36.76
C HIS A 155 -8.91 5.21 -35.54
N ASP A 156 -9.85 4.28 -35.34
CA ASP A 156 -10.75 4.18 -34.19
C ASP A 156 -10.00 4.03 -32.86
N THR A 157 -8.97 3.18 -32.83
CA THR A 157 -8.25 2.85 -31.60
C THR A 157 -7.60 4.04 -30.87
N PRO A 158 -6.97 5.05 -31.51
CA PRO A 158 -6.57 6.28 -30.85
C PRO A 158 -7.73 7.06 -30.24
N LEU A 159 -8.91 7.03 -30.88
CA LEU A 159 -10.09 7.71 -30.37
C LEU A 159 -10.63 7.02 -29.12
N TYR A 160 -10.70 5.68 -29.08
CA TYR A 160 -11.06 4.91 -27.88
C TYR A 160 -10.17 5.27 -26.71
N ARG A 161 -8.85 5.30 -26.90
CA ARG A 161 -7.88 5.63 -25.84
C ARG A 161 -7.97 7.07 -25.36
N LEU A 162 -8.21 8.01 -26.27
CA LEU A 162 -8.44 9.40 -25.90
C LEU A 162 -9.75 9.56 -25.10
N LEU A 163 -10.82 8.86 -25.49
CA LEU A 163 -12.05 8.82 -24.71
C LEU A 163 -11.85 8.13 -23.37
N ALA A 164 -11.07 7.04 -23.30
CA ALA A 164 -10.67 6.41 -22.04
C ALA A 164 -9.91 7.38 -21.13
N LEU A 165 -9.07 8.27 -21.68
CA LEU A 165 -8.39 9.31 -20.94
C LEU A 165 -9.34 10.42 -20.49
N LEU A 166 -10.25 10.88 -21.36
CA LEU A 166 -11.23 11.95 -21.05
C LEU A 166 -12.31 11.47 -20.06
N GLY A 167 -12.73 10.22 -20.11
CA GLY A 167 -13.73 9.63 -19.23
C GLY A 167 -15.10 10.31 -19.29
N PRO A 168 -15.73 10.41 -20.48
CA PRO A 168 -17.06 10.99 -20.59
C PRO A 168 -18.11 10.12 -19.89
N GLY A 169 -19.11 10.75 -19.29
CA GLY A 169 -20.08 10.10 -18.40
C GLY A 169 -21.14 9.22 -19.09
N ASN A 170 -21.19 9.25 -20.41
CA ASN A 170 -22.02 8.36 -21.22
C ASN A 170 -21.23 7.16 -21.80
N LEU A 171 -20.00 6.98 -21.35
CA LEU A 171 -19.12 5.83 -21.57
C LEU A 171 -18.69 5.29 -20.19
N SER A 172 -19.66 4.96 -19.33
CA SER A 172 -19.39 4.40 -18.03
C SER A 172 -18.80 2.99 -18.15
N ASP A 173 -18.10 2.56 -17.12
CA ASP A 173 -17.47 1.22 -17.03
C ASP A 173 -18.50 0.08 -17.16
N GLU A 174 -19.80 0.38 -17.06
CA GLU A 174 -20.93 -0.56 -17.22
C GLU A 174 -21.33 -0.81 -18.69
N GLN A 175 -20.78 -0.07 -19.66
CA GLN A 175 -21.13 -0.21 -21.08
C GLN A 175 -20.05 -0.94 -21.89
N THR A 176 -19.60 -2.08 -21.37
CA THR A 176 -18.64 -2.94 -22.09
C THR A 176 -19.22 -3.54 -23.37
N ASP A 177 -20.52 -3.74 -23.41
CA ASP A 177 -21.23 -4.46 -24.50
C ASP A 177 -21.51 -3.61 -25.74
N GLU A 178 -21.13 -2.32 -25.77
CA GLU A 178 -21.49 -1.41 -26.85
C GLU A 178 -20.32 -0.56 -27.40
N MET A 179 -19.07 -1.03 -27.27
CA MET A 179 -17.89 -0.27 -27.70
C MET A 179 -17.93 0.10 -29.19
N ASP A 180 -18.44 -0.75 -30.04
CA ASP A 180 -18.63 -0.50 -31.49
C ASP A 180 -19.71 0.57 -31.75
N LYS A 181 -20.76 0.63 -30.94
CA LYS A 181 -21.79 1.65 -31.06
C LYS A 181 -21.30 3.04 -30.65
N VAL A 182 -20.27 3.11 -29.80
CA VAL A 182 -19.66 4.37 -29.35
C VAL A 182 -18.80 4.98 -30.45
N ILE A 183 -18.04 4.15 -31.18
CA ILE A 183 -17.13 4.60 -32.26
C ILE A 183 -17.45 3.83 -33.56
N PRO A 184 -18.59 4.14 -34.21
CA PRO A 184 -18.91 3.57 -35.50
C PRO A 184 -17.96 4.06 -36.60
N MET A 185 -18.10 3.49 -37.82
CA MET A 185 -17.40 3.99 -38.99
C MET A 185 -17.60 5.50 -39.18
N ALA A 186 -16.51 6.21 -39.49
CA ALA A 186 -16.47 7.67 -39.62
C ALA A 186 -16.77 8.46 -38.32
N ALA A 187 -16.58 7.84 -37.16
CA ALA A 187 -16.72 8.53 -35.88
C ALA A 187 -15.78 9.73 -35.77
N ASN A 188 -16.25 10.77 -35.10
CA ASN A 188 -15.50 11.99 -34.88
C ASN A 188 -15.67 12.50 -33.45
N LEU A 189 -14.55 13.04 -32.87
CA LEU A 189 -14.58 13.80 -31.63
C LEU A 189 -14.29 15.27 -31.97
N GLN A 190 -15.19 16.15 -31.61
CA GLN A 190 -15.06 17.58 -31.79
C GLN A 190 -14.84 18.26 -30.43
N MET A 191 -13.88 19.17 -30.38
CA MET A 191 -13.65 20.09 -29.27
C MET A 191 -13.89 21.52 -29.77
N VAL A 192 -14.97 22.13 -29.33
CA VAL A 192 -15.38 23.48 -29.78
C VAL A 192 -15.08 24.49 -28.69
N PHE A 193 -14.27 25.49 -29.01
CA PHE A 193 -13.82 26.51 -28.06
C PHE A 193 -14.52 27.84 -28.30
N TYR A 194 -14.95 28.48 -27.21
CA TYR A 194 -15.65 29.75 -27.23
C TYR A 194 -14.96 30.77 -26.35
N TYR A 195 -14.95 32.05 -26.75
CA TYR A 195 -14.51 33.18 -25.95
C TYR A 195 -15.35 34.41 -26.28
N ASN A 196 -15.33 35.42 -25.42
CA ASN A 196 -16.05 36.65 -25.65
C ASN A 196 -15.12 37.69 -26.31
N PRO A 197 -15.27 37.98 -27.64
CA PRO A 197 -14.39 38.91 -28.35
C PRO A 197 -14.54 40.37 -27.89
N ASP A 198 -15.66 40.74 -27.27
CA ASP A 198 -15.90 42.10 -26.75
C ASP A 198 -15.20 42.35 -25.40
N LYS A 199 -14.83 41.29 -24.69
CA LYS A 199 -14.18 41.38 -23.38
C LYS A 199 -12.74 40.87 -23.34
N GLU A 200 -12.37 40.08 -24.33
CA GLU A 200 -11.14 39.26 -24.31
C GLU A 200 -10.34 39.49 -25.59
N GLU A 201 -9.10 39.94 -25.46
CA GLU A 201 -8.15 40.08 -26.56
C GLU A 201 -7.13 38.95 -26.58
N LYS A 202 -6.68 38.51 -27.77
CA LYS A 202 -5.61 37.52 -27.90
C LYS A 202 -4.26 38.14 -27.57
N PRO A 203 -3.37 37.40 -26.87
CA PRO A 203 -3.45 35.99 -26.50
C PRO A 203 -4.40 35.73 -25.33
N LEU A 204 -5.27 34.71 -25.49
CA LEU A 204 -6.21 34.29 -24.45
C LEU A 204 -5.54 33.40 -23.42
N LYS A 205 -6.00 33.47 -22.18
CA LYS A 205 -5.63 32.55 -21.10
C LYS A 205 -6.65 31.42 -21.03
N PRO A 206 -6.27 30.20 -20.56
CA PRO A 206 -7.21 29.08 -20.42
C PRO A 206 -8.48 29.41 -19.61
N GLN A 207 -8.39 30.29 -18.62
CA GLN A 207 -9.52 30.74 -17.78
C GLN A 207 -10.56 31.57 -18.53
N GLN A 208 -10.20 32.15 -19.68
CA GLN A 208 -11.04 33.03 -20.51
C GLN A 208 -11.78 32.26 -21.60
N VAL A 209 -11.60 30.91 -21.64
CA VAL A 209 -12.07 30.08 -22.73
C VAL A 209 -12.98 28.97 -22.19
N ILE A 210 -14.07 28.77 -22.91
CA ILE A 210 -15.04 27.71 -22.66
C ILE A 210 -14.86 26.64 -23.74
N VAL A 211 -14.97 25.37 -23.37
CA VAL A 211 -14.92 24.23 -24.28
C VAL A 211 -16.17 23.37 -24.18
N LYS A 212 -16.61 22.86 -25.32
CA LYS A 212 -17.64 21.82 -25.44
C LYS A 212 -17.08 20.63 -26.22
N PHE A 213 -17.43 19.42 -25.79
CA PHE A 213 -17.08 18.18 -26.45
C PHE A 213 -18.27 17.56 -27.16
N MET A 214 -18.08 17.06 -28.36
CA MET A 214 -19.08 16.35 -29.14
C MET A 214 -18.48 15.08 -29.73
N LEU A 215 -19.17 13.96 -29.59
CA LEU A 215 -18.83 12.67 -30.20
C LEU A 215 -19.93 12.32 -31.21
N ASN A 216 -19.55 12.09 -32.47
CA ASN A 216 -20.48 11.83 -33.54
C ASN A 216 -21.60 12.90 -33.60
N GLU A 217 -21.21 14.18 -33.47
CA GLU A 217 -22.08 15.36 -33.49
C GLU A 217 -23.08 15.43 -32.34
N ARG A 218 -22.99 14.54 -31.35
CA ARG A 218 -23.76 14.58 -30.09
C ARG A 218 -22.89 15.08 -28.95
N GLU A 219 -23.47 15.95 -28.12
CA GLU A 219 -22.78 16.51 -26.96
C GLU A 219 -22.47 15.41 -25.94
N ILE A 220 -21.25 15.38 -25.43
CA ILE A 220 -20.81 14.48 -24.36
C ILE A 220 -20.46 15.27 -23.11
N ARG A 221 -20.70 14.65 -21.95
CA ARG A 221 -20.51 15.28 -20.62
C ARG A 221 -19.26 14.72 -19.92
N LEU A 222 -18.49 15.60 -19.32
CA LEU A 222 -17.42 15.23 -18.39
C LEU A 222 -17.96 15.37 -16.95
N LEU A 223 -18.59 14.33 -16.42
CA LEU A 223 -19.37 14.36 -15.17
C LEU A 223 -18.56 14.80 -13.92
N LYS A 224 -17.22 14.63 -13.96
CA LYS A 224 -16.33 15.00 -12.86
C LYS A 224 -15.69 16.40 -13.05
N VAL A 225 -16.09 17.13 -14.10
CA VAL A 225 -15.64 18.51 -14.35
C VAL A 225 -16.79 19.47 -14.05
N ARG A 226 -16.53 20.54 -13.32
CA ARG A 226 -17.53 21.56 -13.04
C ARG A 226 -17.93 22.26 -14.36
N SER A 227 -19.18 22.08 -14.80
CA SER A 227 -19.78 22.76 -15.96
C SER A 227 -20.23 24.17 -15.62
N LEU A 228 -20.44 24.99 -16.64
CA LEU A 228 -21.01 26.35 -16.56
C LEU A 228 -22.54 26.37 -16.74
N ASP A 229 -23.09 25.27 -17.24
CA ASP A 229 -24.52 25.06 -17.49
C ASP A 229 -25.03 23.84 -16.74
N VAL A 230 -26.33 23.62 -16.78
CA VAL A 230 -27.03 22.50 -16.15
C VAL A 230 -27.54 21.57 -17.23
N GLY A 231 -27.24 20.29 -17.14
CA GLY A 231 -27.70 19.27 -18.07
C GLY A 231 -29.19 18.92 -17.91
N PRO A 232 -29.74 18.10 -18.81
CA PRO A 232 -31.15 17.70 -18.77
C PRO A 232 -31.58 16.98 -17.49
N ASP A 233 -30.63 16.39 -16.78
CA ASP A 233 -30.85 15.70 -15.50
C ASP A 233 -30.70 16.60 -14.27
N GLY A 234 -30.59 17.92 -14.45
CA GLY A 234 -30.39 18.89 -13.38
C GLY A 234 -28.99 18.89 -12.76
N LYS A 235 -28.04 18.21 -13.37
CA LYS A 235 -26.64 18.06 -12.90
C LYS A 235 -25.66 18.74 -13.88
N THR A 236 -24.52 18.11 -14.12
CA THR A 236 -23.45 18.60 -14.99
C THR A 236 -23.94 18.80 -16.42
N GLY A 237 -23.71 19.98 -17.00
CA GLY A 237 -23.99 20.32 -18.40
C GLY A 237 -22.85 19.97 -19.35
N TYR A 238 -22.77 20.73 -20.46
CA TYR A 238 -21.88 20.42 -21.58
C TYR A 238 -20.77 21.44 -21.82
N TYR A 239 -20.79 22.59 -21.12
CA TYR A 239 -19.88 23.70 -21.30
C TYR A 239 -18.93 23.83 -20.11
N TYR A 240 -17.63 23.80 -20.36
CA TYR A 240 -16.58 23.76 -19.32
C TYR A 240 -15.56 24.89 -19.53
N ARG A 241 -15.04 25.46 -18.46
CA ARG A 241 -13.82 26.28 -18.55
C ARG A 241 -12.64 25.39 -18.94
N TRP A 242 -11.83 25.89 -19.87
CA TRP A 242 -10.71 25.10 -20.40
C TRP A 242 -9.67 24.75 -19.32
N ASP A 243 -9.35 25.67 -18.41
CA ASP A 243 -8.45 25.41 -17.29
C ASP A 243 -8.97 24.31 -16.34
N HIS A 244 -10.28 24.19 -16.15
CA HIS A 244 -10.87 23.07 -15.37
C HIS A 244 -10.68 21.74 -16.09
N VAL A 245 -10.85 21.72 -17.41
CA VAL A 245 -10.62 20.49 -18.20
C VAL A 245 -9.16 20.09 -18.18
N LEU A 246 -8.23 21.03 -18.35
CA LEU A 246 -6.80 20.76 -18.25
C LEU A 246 -6.45 20.14 -16.89
N SER A 247 -6.87 20.77 -15.80
CA SER A 247 -6.61 20.25 -14.45
C SER A 247 -7.20 18.86 -14.23
N TYR A 248 -8.39 18.61 -14.76
CA TYR A 248 -9.05 17.32 -14.68
C TYR A 248 -8.27 16.22 -15.43
N VAL A 249 -7.86 16.50 -16.68
CA VAL A 249 -7.15 15.51 -17.49
C VAL A 249 -5.75 15.25 -16.95
N GLU A 250 -5.03 16.27 -16.47
CA GLU A 250 -3.73 16.07 -15.81
C GLU A 250 -3.87 15.17 -14.57
N LYS A 251 -4.93 15.35 -13.78
CA LYS A 251 -5.21 14.44 -12.66
C LYS A 251 -5.50 13.01 -13.12
N ARG A 252 -6.19 12.82 -14.25
CA ARG A 252 -6.43 11.49 -14.82
C ARG A 252 -5.13 10.85 -15.34
N ILE A 253 -4.25 11.62 -15.93
CA ILE A 253 -2.91 11.17 -16.34
C ILE A 253 -2.12 10.69 -15.11
N ALA A 254 -2.06 11.49 -14.04
CA ALA A 254 -1.41 11.09 -12.80
C ALA A 254 -2.00 9.80 -12.21
N ASN A 255 -3.34 9.68 -12.22
CA ASN A 255 -4.02 8.45 -11.77
C ASN A 255 -3.69 7.24 -12.64
N ALA A 256 -3.61 7.40 -13.97
CA ALA A 256 -3.25 6.30 -14.86
C ALA A 256 -1.78 5.88 -14.68
N VAL A 257 -0.88 6.81 -14.38
CA VAL A 257 0.51 6.52 -14.02
C VAL A 257 0.57 5.73 -12.71
N ALA A 258 -0.12 6.19 -11.66
CA ALA A 258 -0.18 5.49 -10.38
C ALA A 258 -0.78 4.08 -10.51
N GLN A 259 -1.80 3.92 -11.34
CA GLN A 259 -2.38 2.61 -11.64
C GLN A 259 -1.38 1.69 -12.35
N GLY A 260 -0.52 2.23 -13.20
CA GLY A 260 0.56 1.48 -13.83
C GLY A 260 1.57 0.94 -12.83
N TYR A 261 1.89 1.69 -11.78
CA TYR A 261 2.77 1.20 -10.72
C TYR A 261 2.15 0.03 -9.95
N MET A 262 0.84 -0.04 -9.77
CA MET A 262 0.18 -1.20 -9.14
C MET A 262 0.48 -2.51 -9.88
N ALA A 263 0.54 -2.48 -11.22
CA ALA A 263 0.87 -3.65 -12.03
C ALA A 263 2.32 -4.14 -11.83
N THR A 264 3.21 -3.29 -11.30
CA THR A 264 4.62 -3.66 -11.02
C THR A 264 4.86 -4.11 -9.58
N ILE A 265 3.86 -4.02 -8.71
CA ILE A 265 3.98 -4.43 -7.32
C ILE A 265 4.00 -5.96 -7.22
N ASN A 266 5.13 -6.50 -6.76
CA ASN A 266 5.26 -7.89 -6.40
C ASN A 266 4.78 -8.09 -4.95
N THR A 267 3.58 -8.62 -4.79
CA THR A 267 2.96 -8.84 -3.47
C THR A 267 3.54 -10.05 -2.73
N PHE A 268 4.33 -10.89 -3.40
CA PHE A 268 4.96 -12.08 -2.79
C PHE A 268 6.26 -11.78 -2.04
N VAL A 269 6.82 -10.57 -2.14
CA VAL A 269 8.07 -10.24 -1.43
C VAL A 269 7.91 -10.41 0.08
N GLY A 270 8.76 -11.24 0.69
CA GLY A 270 8.77 -11.58 2.11
C GLY A 270 7.92 -12.81 2.47
N THR A 271 7.37 -13.54 1.49
CA THR A 271 6.55 -14.74 1.72
C THR A 271 7.32 -16.05 1.64
N ASP A 272 8.63 -16.01 1.39
CA ASP A 272 9.50 -17.19 1.29
C ASP A 272 10.76 -17.01 2.14
N TYR A 273 11.54 -18.07 2.27
CA TYR A 273 12.85 -18.04 2.94
C TYR A 273 13.74 -16.95 2.36
N ALA A 274 14.30 -16.13 3.24
CA ALA A 274 15.12 -14.99 2.83
C ALA A 274 16.39 -15.43 2.10
N VAL A 275 16.66 -14.78 0.97
CA VAL A 275 17.85 -15.02 0.14
C VAL A 275 18.87 -13.87 0.23
N THR A 276 18.69 -12.96 1.17
CA THR A 276 19.54 -11.79 1.38
C THR A 276 20.80 -12.13 2.19
N PRO A 277 21.93 -11.42 1.99
CA PRO A 277 23.22 -11.80 2.57
C PRO A 277 23.29 -11.78 4.11
N SER A 278 22.60 -10.86 4.78
CA SER A 278 22.73 -10.69 6.22
C SER A 278 21.99 -11.74 7.05
N LEU A 279 20.95 -12.35 6.50
CA LEU A 279 20.14 -13.34 7.20
C LEU A 279 20.93 -14.56 7.65
N SER A 280 21.82 -15.06 6.81
CA SER A 280 22.56 -16.31 7.05
C SER A 280 23.35 -16.31 8.37
N ARG A 281 23.70 -15.14 8.89
CA ARG A 281 24.50 -14.99 10.10
C ARG A 281 23.66 -14.77 11.36
N TYR A 282 22.59 -13.98 11.29
CA TYR A 282 21.86 -13.51 12.47
C TYR A 282 20.38 -13.90 12.50
N GLY A 283 19.72 -14.04 11.35
CA GLY A 283 18.30 -14.26 11.23
C GLY A 283 17.88 -15.73 11.25
N LYS A 284 18.34 -16.54 12.23
CA LYS A 284 17.86 -17.92 12.41
C LYS A 284 16.65 -17.94 13.34
N GLY A 285 15.73 -18.85 13.08
CA GLY A 285 14.51 -19.04 13.85
C GLY A 285 13.33 -18.33 13.19
N THR A 286 12.64 -17.43 13.90
CA THR A 286 11.41 -16.77 13.42
C THR A 286 11.62 -15.70 12.35
N GLU A 287 12.87 -15.27 12.13
CA GLU A 287 13.22 -14.22 11.16
C GLU A 287 13.72 -14.79 9.82
N GLU A 288 13.47 -16.07 9.55
CA GLU A 288 13.90 -16.74 8.30
C GLU A 288 13.07 -16.33 7.08
N HIS A 289 11.93 -15.71 7.30
CA HIS A 289 11.04 -15.15 6.28
C HIS A 289 10.77 -13.67 6.57
N GLY A 290 10.26 -12.92 5.58
CA GLY A 290 9.76 -11.56 5.82
C GLY A 290 8.41 -11.52 6.55
N GLN A 291 7.77 -12.66 6.74
CA GLN A 291 6.45 -12.81 7.39
C GLN A 291 5.38 -11.90 6.76
N THR A 292 5.38 -11.79 5.44
CA THR A 292 4.39 -11.03 4.68
C THR A 292 3.36 -11.96 4.03
N LEU A 293 2.41 -11.38 3.32
CA LEU A 293 1.38 -12.12 2.59
C LEU A 293 0.89 -11.34 1.36
N PRO A 294 0.42 -12.04 0.30
CA PRO A 294 -0.11 -11.40 -0.90
C PRO A 294 -1.56 -10.95 -0.65
N ALA A 295 -1.73 -9.88 0.15
CA ALA A 295 -3.04 -9.40 0.55
C ALA A 295 -3.71 -8.53 -0.50
N VAL A 296 -5.01 -8.72 -0.65
CA VAL A 296 -5.90 -7.82 -1.39
C VAL A 296 -6.72 -7.02 -0.38
N LEU A 297 -6.60 -5.70 -0.39
CA LEU A 297 -7.33 -4.80 0.52
C LEU A 297 -7.18 -3.33 0.09
N GLU A 298 -7.94 -2.40 0.69
CA GLU A 298 -7.61 -0.96 0.63
C GLU A 298 -6.46 -0.63 1.63
N PRO A 299 -5.65 0.40 1.39
CA PRO A 299 -4.59 0.81 2.33
C PRO A 299 -5.09 0.98 3.76
N ASN A 300 -4.37 0.39 4.73
CA ASN A 300 -4.74 0.36 6.14
C ASN A 300 -6.15 -0.22 6.41
N GLY A 301 -6.59 -1.19 5.59
CA GLY A 301 -7.85 -1.89 5.76
C GLY A 301 -7.88 -2.75 7.04
N MET A 302 -9.09 -3.14 7.47
CA MET A 302 -9.27 -3.96 8.68
C MET A 302 -8.84 -5.41 8.43
N THR A 303 -9.30 -5.99 7.32
CA THR A 303 -9.14 -7.40 6.99
C THR A 303 -8.18 -7.56 5.82
N PHE A 304 -7.20 -8.44 5.95
CA PHE A 304 -6.32 -8.86 4.87
C PHE A 304 -6.94 -10.06 4.16
N TRP A 305 -7.43 -9.85 2.94
CA TRP A 305 -7.94 -10.93 2.11
C TRP A 305 -6.78 -11.60 1.41
N THR A 306 -6.51 -12.87 1.74
CA THR A 306 -5.30 -13.56 1.30
C THR A 306 -5.58 -15.01 0.93
N PRO A 307 -4.86 -15.61 -0.06
CA PRO A 307 -4.81 -17.06 -0.18
C PRO A 307 -4.25 -17.66 1.11
N GLN A 308 -4.61 -18.91 1.39
CA GLN A 308 -4.17 -19.63 2.57
C GLN A 308 -3.52 -20.95 2.21
N THR A 309 -2.28 -21.14 2.68
CA THR A 309 -1.55 -22.40 2.60
C THR A 309 -1.34 -23.05 3.96
N GLN A 310 -1.47 -22.29 5.05
CA GLN A 310 -1.31 -22.73 6.45
C GLN A 310 -2.63 -22.57 7.22
N ASP A 311 -3.08 -23.61 7.94
CA ASP A 311 -4.28 -23.57 8.79
C ASP A 311 -3.98 -23.01 10.19
N GLY A 312 -5.07 -22.79 10.96
CA GLY A 312 -5.00 -22.28 12.33
C GLY A 312 -4.60 -20.82 12.45
N GLU A 313 -4.43 -20.40 13.71
CA GLU A 313 -3.97 -19.04 14.10
C GLU A 313 -2.68 -19.14 14.93
N GLN A 314 -1.76 -20.01 14.52
CA GLN A 314 -0.54 -20.31 15.26
C GLN A 314 0.40 -19.12 15.27
N LYS A 315 1.09 -18.97 16.41
CA LYS A 315 2.11 -17.94 16.59
C LYS A 315 3.26 -18.14 15.62
N CYS A 316 3.73 -17.05 14.99
CA CYS A 316 4.85 -17.01 14.04
C CYS A 316 4.58 -17.80 12.74
N VAL A 317 3.34 -18.13 12.43
CA VAL A 317 2.96 -18.82 11.19
C VAL A 317 2.12 -17.87 10.34
N ALA A 318 2.65 -17.49 9.17
CA ALA A 318 1.90 -16.69 8.20
C ALA A 318 0.77 -17.51 7.57
N PRO A 319 -0.36 -16.90 7.21
CA PRO A 319 -1.41 -17.60 6.48
C PRO A 319 -0.98 -18.20 5.14
N TYR A 320 0.04 -17.64 4.51
CA TYR A 320 0.56 -18.03 3.20
C TYR A 320 2.08 -18.03 3.19
N TYR A 321 2.66 -19.11 2.66
CA TYR A 321 4.07 -19.18 2.29
C TYR A 321 4.22 -19.57 0.82
N TYR A 322 5.10 -18.85 0.10
CA TYR A 322 5.35 -19.09 -1.32
C TYR A 322 6.00 -20.46 -1.60
N CYS A 323 6.73 -21.03 -0.65
CA CYS A 323 7.28 -22.39 -0.77
C CYS A 323 6.25 -23.51 -0.66
N ASP A 324 4.99 -23.22 -0.32
CA ASP A 324 3.93 -24.23 -0.20
C ASP A 324 3.32 -24.56 -1.57
N GLU A 325 3.01 -25.83 -1.82
CA GLU A 325 2.48 -26.32 -3.10
C GLU A 325 0.96 -26.57 -3.08
N LYS A 326 0.29 -26.36 -1.94
CA LYS A 326 -1.14 -26.64 -1.76
C LYS A 326 -1.87 -25.47 -1.13
N LEU A 327 -2.97 -25.07 -1.77
CA LEU A 327 -3.90 -24.09 -1.24
C LEU A 327 -4.98 -24.76 -0.41
N GLN A 328 -5.28 -24.21 0.77
CA GLN A 328 -6.31 -24.69 1.69
C GLN A 328 -7.57 -23.83 1.65
N GLY A 329 -7.52 -22.66 1.04
CA GLY A 329 -8.64 -21.72 0.90
C GLY A 329 -8.20 -20.26 0.79
N PHE A 330 -9.16 -19.38 1.06
CA PHE A 330 -8.99 -17.94 1.13
C PHE A 330 -9.39 -17.45 2.51
N ARG A 331 -8.55 -16.65 3.14
CA ARG A 331 -8.71 -16.21 4.53
C ARG A 331 -9.05 -14.73 4.62
N GLY A 332 -10.02 -14.40 5.48
CA GLY A 332 -10.14 -13.06 6.06
C GLY A 332 -9.27 -12.99 7.31
N SER A 333 -8.04 -12.49 7.15
CA SER A 333 -7.01 -12.47 8.20
C SER A 333 -6.94 -11.14 8.92
N HIS A 334 -6.63 -11.17 10.23
CA HIS A 334 -6.34 -10.00 11.04
C HIS A 334 -4.93 -10.10 11.66
N TRP A 335 -4.06 -10.88 11.06
CA TRP A 335 -2.69 -11.08 11.51
C TRP A 335 -1.92 -9.75 11.53
N LEU A 336 -1.07 -9.55 12.55
CA LEU A 336 -0.10 -8.46 12.56
C LEU A 336 1.04 -8.86 11.61
N VAL A 337 0.88 -8.46 10.36
CA VAL A 337 1.74 -8.85 9.25
C VAL A 337 3.17 -8.39 9.47
N GLY A 338 4.11 -9.28 9.18
CA GLY A 338 5.54 -9.00 9.28
C GLY A 338 6.16 -9.42 10.62
N GLY A 339 5.36 -9.77 11.63
CA GLY A 339 5.87 -10.11 12.95
C GLY A 339 5.65 -11.56 13.37
N CYS A 340 6.40 -12.01 14.38
CA CYS A 340 6.16 -13.30 15.04
C CYS A 340 4.97 -13.17 16.00
N THR A 341 3.78 -12.96 15.46
CA THR A 341 2.51 -12.82 16.19
C THR A 341 1.54 -13.92 15.80
N GLN A 342 0.33 -13.89 16.33
CA GLN A 342 -0.75 -14.81 16.04
C GLN A 342 -1.85 -14.06 15.26
N ASP A 343 -2.45 -14.70 14.26
CA ASP A 343 -3.70 -14.24 13.62
C ASP A 343 -4.85 -14.32 14.62
N TYR A 344 -5.94 -13.62 14.38
CA TYR A 344 -7.06 -13.61 15.31
C TYR A 344 -8.40 -13.31 14.65
N GLY A 345 -9.43 -13.96 15.17
CA GLY A 345 -10.79 -13.72 14.72
C GLY A 345 -11.01 -14.04 13.24
N SER A 346 -10.13 -14.84 12.65
CA SER A 346 -10.08 -15.13 11.22
C SER A 346 -10.99 -16.31 10.85
N PHE A 347 -11.34 -16.37 9.57
CA PHE A 347 -12.07 -17.47 8.97
C PHE A 347 -11.54 -17.78 7.57
N THR A 348 -11.89 -18.97 7.07
CA THR A 348 -11.48 -19.44 5.74
C THR A 348 -12.69 -19.89 4.95
N LEU A 349 -12.70 -19.60 3.66
CA LEU A 349 -13.61 -20.21 2.68
C LEU A 349 -12.81 -20.93 1.60
N MET A 350 -13.30 -22.09 1.12
CA MET A 350 -12.65 -22.88 0.08
C MET A 350 -13.67 -23.41 -0.93
N PRO A 351 -13.56 -23.06 -2.23
CA PRO A 351 -14.34 -23.68 -3.28
C PRO A 351 -13.80 -25.07 -3.62
N LEU A 352 -14.72 -26.04 -3.80
CA LEU A 352 -14.40 -27.43 -4.17
C LEU A 352 -15.32 -27.91 -5.28
N MET A 353 -14.93 -28.99 -5.96
CA MET A 353 -15.72 -29.64 -7.00
C MET A 353 -15.96 -31.11 -6.68
N ASP A 354 -17.20 -31.59 -6.88
CA ASP A 354 -17.69 -32.99 -6.78
C ASP A 354 -17.52 -33.69 -5.44
N SER A 355 -16.54 -33.34 -4.64
CA SER A 355 -16.24 -34.03 -3.37
C SER A 355 -16.15 -33.07 -2.21
N LEU A 356 -17.05 -33.19 -1.26
CA LEU A 356 -17.05 -32.42 -0.02
C LEU A 356 -15.93 -32.88 0.94
N ARG A 357 -14.96 -32.01 1.20
CA ARG A 357 -13.85 -32.26 2.12
C ARG A 357 -13.80 -31.14 3.16
N LEU A 358 -14.03 -31.48 4.42
CA LEU A 358 -14.22 -30.47 5.47
C LEU A 358 -12.92 -30.04 6.15
N LYS A 359 -11.99 -30.99 6.39
CA LYS A 359 -10.75 -30.69 7.10
C LYS A 359 -9.77 -29.93 6.18
N PRO A 360 -9.04 -28.93 6.69
CA PRO A 360 -8.08 -28.16 5.90
C PRO A 360 -7.06 -29.05 5.15
N VAL A 361 -6.48 -30.05 5.82
CA VAL A 361 -5.50 -30.97 5.22
C VAL A 361 -6.10 -31.82 4.10
N ASP A 362 -7.38 -32.22 4.22
CA ASP A 362 -8.05 -33.10 3.25
C ASP A 362 -8.52 -32.32 2.01
N ARG A 363 -8.86 -31.02 2.18
CA ARG A 363 -9.30 -30.14 1.09
C ARG A 363 -8.17 -29.40 0.39
N ALA A 364 -6.95 -29.42 0.96
CA ALA A 364 -5.79 -28.79 0.39
C ALA A 364 -5.53 -29.31 -1.04
N THR A 365 -5.57 -28.42 -2.02
CA THR A 365 -5.47 -28.73 -3.44
C THR A 365 -4.20 -28.13 -4.05
N ARG A 366 -3.62 -28.80 -5.03
CA ARG A 366 -2.42 -28.34 -5.71
C ARG A 366 -2.71 -27.10 -6.56
N PHE A 367 -1.76 -26.22 -6.62
CA PHE A 367 -1.73 -25.05 -7.50
C PHE A 367 -0.32 -24.83 -8.04
N ASN A 368 -0.17 -23.94 -9.01
CA ASN A 368 1.11 -23.59 -9.59
C ASN A 368 1.28 -22.06 -9.49
N HIS A 369 2.40 -21.60 -8.98
CA HIS A 369 2.72 -20.17 -8.90
C HIS A 369 2.74 -19.47 -10.28
N ALA A 370 2.99 -20.19 -11.37
CA ALA A 370 2.87 -19.64 -12.71
C ALA A 370 1.42 -19.26 -13.10
N ASP A 371 0.43 -19.81 -12.39
CA ASP A 371 -0.99 -19.56 -12.60
C ASP A 371 -1.56 -18.57 -11.54
N GLU A 372 -0.73 -18.06 -10.64
CA GLU A 372 -1.12 -17.02 -9.68
C GLU A 372 -0.97 -15.63 -10.31
N ILE A 373 -1.99 -14.82 -10.10
CA ILE A 373 -1.95 -13.37 -10.36
C ILE A 373 -2.20 -12.69 -9.01
N ALA A 374 -1.26 -11.89 -8.55
CA ALA A 374 -1.36 -11.23 -7.26
C ALA A 374 -0.95 -9.76 -7.34
N HIS A 375 -1.93 -8.87 -7.18
CA HIS A 375 -1.79 -7.42 -7.15
C HIS A 375 -2.54 -6.86 -5.92
N PRO A 376 -2.29 -5.63 -5.49
CA PRO A 376 -2.94 -5.06 -4.30
C PRO A 376 -4.48 -5.03 -4.34
N ASP A 377 -5.06 -5.06 -5.54
CA ASP A 377 -6.50 -5.01 -5.80
C ASP A 377 -7.12 -6.34 -6.19
N TYR A 378 -6.29 -7.34 -6.51
CA TYR A 378 -6.76 -8.56 -7.15
C TYR A 378 -5.84 -9.75 -6.93
N TYR A 379 -6.43 -10.90 -6.63
CA TYR A 379 -5.74 -12.18 -6.62
C TYR A 379 -6.53 -13.19 -7.45
N ALA A 380 -5.84 -14.01 -8.24
CA ALA A 380 -6.43 -15.13 -8.96
C ALA A 380 -5.49 -16.32 -9.00
N VAL A 381 -6.08 -17.53 -9.00
CA VAL A 381 -5.34 -18.79 -9.14
C VAL A 381 -6.20 -19.85 -9.81
N SER A 382 -5.57 -20.69 -10.63
CA SER A 382 -6.20 -21.90 -11.18
C SER A 382 -5.98 -23.07 -10.22
N LEU A 383 -7.05 -23.82 -9.94
CA LEU A 383 -7.06 -25.02 -9.11
C LEU A 383 -7.40 -26.22 -9.98
N PRO A 384 -6.42 -26.87 -10.63
CA PRO A 384 -6.67 -27.90 -11.65
C PRO A 384 -7.40 -29.14 -11.09
N ASP A 385 -7.07 -29.56 -9.88
CA ASP A 385 -7.69 -30.72 -9.23
C ASP A 385 -9.18 -30.46 -8.90
N GLU A 386 -9.57 -29.18 -8.75
CA GLU A 386 -10.96 -28.74 -8.54
C GLU A 386 -11.64 -28.27 -9.82
N HIS A 387 -10.95 -28.28 -10.94
CA HIS A 387 -11.46 -27.79 -12.24
C HIS A 387 -12.09 -26.40 -12.15
N LEU A 388 -11.45 -25.46 -11.45
CA LEU A 388 -11.95 -24.10 -11.32
C LEU A 388 -10.82 -23.05 -11.33
N LYS A 389 -11.22 -21.82 -11.67
CA LYS A 389 -10.45 -20.60 -11.41
C LYS A 389 -11.07 -19.86 -10.24
N ALA A 390 -10.29 -19.51 -9.25
CA ALA A 390 -10.70 -18.67 -8.13
C ALA A 390 -10.14 -17.26 -8.28
N GLU A 391 -10.98 -16.25 -8.07
CA GLU A 391 -10.63 -14.82 -8.14
C GLU A 391 -11.12 -14.11 -6.89
N MET A 392 -10.36 -13.12 -6.42
CA MET A 392 -10.65 -12.34 -5.21
C MET A 392 -10.32 -10.87 -5.40
N THR A 393 -11.20 -9.99 -4.96
CA THR A 393 -10.97 -8.56 -4.78
C THR A 393 -11.52 -8.10 -3.44
N GLY A 394 -10.94 -7.09 -2.79
CA GLY A 394 -11.32 -6.74 -1.43
C GLY A 394 -11.15 -5.27 -1.08
N MET A 395 -12.00 -4.82 -0.16
CA MET A 395 -12.00 -3.50 0.48
C MET A 395 -11.45 -3.62 1.92
N SER A 396 -11.83 -2.69 2.81
CA SER A 396 -11.39 -2.70 4.21
C SER A 396 -11.99 -3.86 5.01
N HIS A 397 -13.30 -4.06 4.92
CA HIS A 397 -14.05 -5.01 5.76
C HIS A 397 -14.66 -6.14 4.96
N ALA A 398 -14.83 -5.96 3.66
CA ALA A 398 -15.53 -6.89 2.78
C ALA A 398 -14.72 -7.22 1.53
N ALA A 399 -14.89 -8.45 1.02
CA ALA A 399 -14.32 -8.93 -0.23
C ALA A 399 -15.37 -9.60 -1.10
N MET A 400 -15.10 -9.63 -2.40
CA MET A 400 -15.86 -10.39 -3.37
C MET A 400 -14.99 -11.48 -3.98
N PHE A 401 -15.55 -12.66 -4.11
CA PHE A 401 -14.93 -13.81 -4.74
C PHE A 401 -15.75 -14.24 -5.94
N ARG A 402 -15.04 -14.73 -6.97
CA ARG A 402 -15.64 -15.31 -8.17
C ARG A 402 -14.97 -16.66 -8.43
N PHE A 403 -15.78 -17.73 -8.47
CA PHE A 403 -15.34 -19.08 -8.75
C PHE A 403 -15.93 -19.53 -10.08
N THR A 404 -15.09 -19.62 -11.12
CA THR A 404 -15.50 -20.03 -12.48
C THR A 404 -15.17 -21.49 -12.67
N TYR A 405 -16.20 -22.34 -12.84
CA TYR A 405 -16.07 -23.80 -12.96
C TYR A 405 -15.81 -24.23 -14.40
N GLN A 406 -14.92 -25.19 -14.58
CA GLN A 406 -14.44 -25.63 -15.90
C GLN A 406 -15.07 -26.93 -16.39
N LYS A 407 -15.98 -27.52 -15.58
CA LYS A 407 -16.77 -28.70 -15.92
C LYS A 407 -18.11 -28.69 -15.22
N ASP A 408 -19.05 -29.53 -15.71
CA ASP A 408 -20.33 -29.78 -15.06
C ASP A 408 -20.13 -30.61 -13.78
N GLY A 409 -20.95 -30.39 -12.76
CA GLY A 409 -20.92 -31.16 -11.53
C GLY A 409 -21.49 -30.42 -10.31
N LYS A 410 -21.16 -30.92 -9.12
CA LYS A 410 -21.60 -30.31 -7.85
C LYS A 410 -20.47 -29.51 -7.22
N ALA A 411 -20.64 -28.19 -7.19
CA ALA A 411 -19.73 -27.26 -6.55
C ALA A 411 -20.04 -27.11 -5.06
N TYR A 412 -19.01 -26.94 -4.23
CA TYR A 412 -19.14 -26.65 -2.80
C TYR A 412 -18.32 -25.43 -2.43
N VAL A 413 -18.81 -24.65 -1.49
CA VAL A 413 -18.02 -23.64 -0.78
C VAL A 413 -18.03 -23.99 0.70
N VAL A 414 -16.87 -24.37 1.23
CA VAL A 414 -16.67 -24.79 2.62
C VAL A 414 -16.18 -23.60 3.43
N VAL A 415 -16.74 -23.39 4.64
CA VAL A 415 -16.40 -22.26 5.53
C VAL A 415 -16.13 -22.78 6.94
N ASN A 416 -15.01 -22.35 7.52
CA ASN A 416 -14.63 -22.64 8.91
C ASN A 416 -13.93 -21.46 9.58
N THR A 417 -13.95 -21.41 10.91
CA THR A 417 -13.08 -20.56 11.70
C THR A 417 -11.67 -21.16 11.82
N ASN A 418 -10.65 -20.33 12.01
CA ASN A 418 -9.26 -20.79 12.18
C ASN A 418 -8.84 -20.87 13.67
N ASN A 419 -9.78 -20.93 14.59
CA ASN A 419 -9.54 -20.93 16.02
C ASN A 419 -8.78 -22.18 16.48
N ASP A 420 -7.57 -22.03 17.01
CA ASP A 420 -6.71 -23.13 17.48
C ASP A 420 -7.27 -23.88 18.71
N HIS A 421 -8.24 -23.27 19.42
CA HIS A 421 -8.90 -23.87 20.58
C HIS A 421 -10.23 -24.58 20.25
N GLY A 422 -10.66 -24.52 18.97
CA GLY A 422 -11.92 -25.10 18.53
C GLY A 422 -13.18 -24.40 19.08
N GLU A 423 -13.07 -23.15 19.48
CA GLU A 423 -14.15 -22.36 20.10
C GLU A 423 -14.99 -21.57 19.09
N GLY A 424 -14.65 -21.63 17.80
CA GLY A 424 -15.37 -20.92 16.73
C GLY A 424 -16.80 -21.47 16.54
N PHE A 425 -17.67 -20.64 15.97
CA PHE A 425 -19.05 -20.96 15.66
C PHE A 425 -19.36 -20.65 14.21
N VAL A 426 -20.08 -21.56 13.53
CA VAL A 426 -20.61 -21.35 12.18
C VAL A 426 -22.07 -21.79 12.13
N ALA A 427 -22.88 -21.11 11.33
CA ALA A 427 -24.28 -21.43 11.06
C ALA A 427 -24.66 -21.07 9.62
N VAL A 428 -25.76 -21.62 9.13
CA VAL A 428 -26.35 -21.32 7.82
C VAL A 428 -27.65 -20.54 8.01
N ASP A 429 -27.78 -19.41 7.33
CA ASP A 429 -29.03 -18.61 7.26
C ASP A 429 -29.57 -18.66 5.82
N THR A 430 -30.58 -19.46 5.59
CA THR A 430 -31.19 -19.63 4.27
C THR A 430 -32.06 -18.45 3.85
N VAL A 431 -32.48 -17.61 4.79
CA VAL A 431 -33.25 -16.39 4.49
C VAL A 431 -32.33 -15.31 3.93
N ARG A 432 -31.14 -15.18 4.52
CA ARG A 432 -30.11 -14.24 4.04
C ARG A 432 -29.17 -14.85 3.00
N ASN A 433 -29.35 -16.11 2.68
CA ASN A 433 -28.54 -16.86 1.72
C ASN A 433 -27.05 -16.82 2.06
N CYS A 434 -26.69 -17.14 3.31
CA CYS A 434 -25.32 -17.02 3.80
C CYS A 434 -24.92 -18.10 4.81
N ILE A 435 -23.60 -18.29 4.92
CA ILE A 435 -22.95 -18.92 6.08
C ILE A 435 -22.39 -17.77 6.93
N TYR A 436 -22.66 -17.81 8.24
CA TYR A 436 -22.17 -16.79 9.17
C TYR A 436 -21.61 -17.42 10.43
N GLY A 437 -20.84 -16.65 11.17
CA GLY A 437 -20.24 -17.14 12.39
C GLY A 437 -19.42 -16.12 13.14
N TYR A 438 -18.70 -16.62 14.13
CA TYR A 438 -17.72 -15.84 14.87
C TYR A 438 -16.54 -16.70 15.33
N ASN A 439 -15.39 -16.06 15.48
CA ASN A 439 -14.17 -16.63 16.01
C ASN A 439 -13.73 -15.81 17.24
N PRO A 440 -13.71 -16.39 18.48
CA PRO A 440 -13.23 -15.68 19.67
C PRO A 440 -11.77 -15.29 19.56
N VAL A 441 -11.46 -14.05 20.00
CA VAL A 441 -10.08 -13.54 19.97
C VAL A 441 -9.37 -13.84 21.30
N HIS A 442 -8.13 -14.33 21.20
CA HIS A 442 -7.27 -14.64 22.33
C HIS A 442 -6.03 -13.74 22.37
N ARG A 443 -5.56 -13.42 23.59
CA ARG A 443 -4.32 -12.69 23.86
C ARG A 443 -3.18 -13.69 24.04
N ILE A 444 -2.08 -13.56 23.30
CA ILE A 444 -0.99 -14.54 23.41
C ILE A 444 0.19 -14.12 24.26
N TYR A 445 0.58 -12.84 24.29
CA TYR A 445 1.74 -12.39 25.05
C TYR A 445 1.42 -11.97 26.47
N GLN A 446 0.14 -12.01 26.83
CA GLN A 446 -0.34 -11.76 28.16
C GLN A 446 -1.40 -12.79 28.50
N GLY A 447 -1.15 -13.66 29.51
CA GLY A 447 -2.06 -14.73 29.86
C GLY A 447 -2.09 -15.92 28.89
N TRP A 448 -1.28 -15.93 27.83
CA TRP A 448 -1.09 -17.08 26.92
C TRP A 448 -2.36 -17.83 26.49
N GLY A 449 -3.26 -17.12 25.88
CA GLY A 449 -4.52 -17.67 25.37
C GLY A 449 -5.75 -17.24 26.15
N GLU A 450 -5.64 -16.28 27.06
CA GLU A 450 -6.83 -15.63 27.62
C GLU A 450 -7.67 -14.97 26.53
N LYS A 451 -9.01 -15.07 26.67
CA LYS A 451 -9.93 -14.38 25.76
C LYS A 451 -9.78 -12.87 25.86
N SER A 452 -9.65 -12.22 24.72
CA SER A 452 -9.61 -10.75 24.66
C SER A 452 -10.96 -10.09 24.92
N GLY A 453 -12.07 -10.86 24.97
CA GLY A 453 -13.41 -10.37 25.30
C GLY A 453 -14.18 -9.80 24.11
N PHE A 454 -13.74 -10.05 22.88
CA PHE A 454 -14.46 -9.74 21.63
C PHE A 454 -14.24 -10.87 20.62
N ASN A 455 -14.98 -10.84 19.50
CA ASN A 455 -14.93 -11.85 18.45
C ASN A 455 -14.67 -11.22 17.09
N GLY A 456 -14.06 -11.98 16.18
CA GLY A 456 -14.18 -11.73 14.75
C GLY A 456 -15.50 -12.33 14.25
N TRP A 457 -16.49 -11.47 14.02
CA TRP A 457 -17.77 -11.85 13.40
C TRP A 457 -17.61 -11.83 11.90
N PHE A 458 -18.24 -12.79 11.18
CA PHE A 458 -18.17 -12.84 9.74
C PHE A 458 -19.43 -13.38 9.09
N ALA A 459 -19.62 -13.04 7.81
CA ALA A 459 -20.60 -13.70 6.93
C ALA A 459 -20.00 -13.94 5.56
N VAL A 460 -20.40 -15.05 4.95
CA VAL A 460 -20.13 -15.45 3.56
C VAL A 460 -21.47 -15.54 2.87
N VAL A 461 -21.79 -14.56 2.02
CA VAL A 461 -23.10 -14.41 1.37
C VAL A 461 -22.97 -14.83 -0.09
N PHE A 462 -23.92 -15.62 -0.58
CA PHE A 462 -23.94 -16.14 -1.95
C PHE A 462 -24.90 -15.35 -2.82
N GLN A 463 -24.56 -15.16 -4.10
CA GLN A 463 -25.50 -14.55 -5.04
C GLN A 463 -26.64 -15.52 -5.36
N ASP A 464 -26.27 -16.76 -5.71
CA ASP A 464 -27.23 -17.79 -6.04
C ASP A 464 -27.87 -18.42 -4.81
N PRO A 465 -29.16 -18.83 -4.86
CA PRO A 465 -29.80 -19.50 -3.75
C PRO A 465 -29.11 -20.79 -3.37
N LEU A 466 -28.97 -21.04 -2.05
CA LEU A 466 -28.43 -22.30 -1.54
C LEU A 466 -29.29 -23.47 -1.98
N GLN A 467 -28.72 -24.39 -2.76
CA GLN A 467 -29.45 -25.61 -3.23
C GLN A 467 -29.34 -26.76 -2.23
N ASP A 468 -28.14 -26.92 -1.63
CA ASP A 468 -27.86 -27.86 -0.57
C ASP A 468 -26.84 -27.21 0.40
N TYR A 469 -26.91 -27.57 1.67
CA TYR A 469 -26.03 -26.99 2.70
C TYR A 469 -25.98 -27.87 3.94
N GLY A 470 -25.00 -27.66 4.78
CA GLY A 470 -24.91 -28.36 6.05
C GLY A 470 -23.80 -27.85 6.96
N ILE A 471 -23.78 -28.41 8.16
CA ILE A 471 -22.77 -28.16 9.18
C ILE A 471 -22.35 -29.50 9.76
N LYS A 472 -21.05 -29.72 9.84
CA LYS A 472 -20.48 -30.91 10.50
C LYS A 472 -19.11 -30.56 11.10
N ASP A 473 -18.85 -30.97 12.30
CA ASP A 473 -17.58 -30.83 13.01
C ASP A 473 -17.10 -29.35 13.08
N GLY A 474 -18.03 -28.39 13.24
CA GLY A 474 -17.71 -26.95 13.28
C GLY A 474 -17.39 -26.33 11.92
N VAL A 475 -17.64 -27.03 10.83
CA VAL A 475 -17.44 -26.57 9.46
C VAL A 475 -18.77 -26.51 8.73
N ALA A 476 -19.10 -25.42 8.08
CA ALA A 476 -20.29 -25.27 7.26
C ALA A 476 -19.96 -25.37 5.77
N TRP A 477 -20.94 -25.72 4.94
CA TRP A 477 -20.83 -25.69 3.49
C TRP A 477 -22.12 -25.26 2.82
N ALA A 478 -21.97 -24.68 1.64
CA ALA A 478 -23.04 -24.47 0.66
C ALA A 478 -22.70 -25.23 -0.62
N ALA A 479 -23.71 -25.73 -1.34
CA ALA A 479 -23.50 -26.47 -2.58
C ALA A 479 -24.43 -25.97 -3.70
N PHE A 480 -23.93 -26.08 -4.93
CA PHE A 480 -24.58 -25.61 -6.15
C PHE A 480 -24.36 -26.62 -7.27
N ASP A 481 -25.38 -26.86 -8.09
CA ASP A 481 -25.20 -27.58 -9.35
C ASP A 481 -24.67 -26.56 -10.40
N VAL A 482 -23.54 -26.86 -10.99
CA VAL A 482 -22.88 -25.96 -11.95
C VAL A 482 -22.62 -26.64 -13.27
N SER A 483 -22.67 -25.86 -14.35
CA SER A 483 -22.21 -26.25 -15.69
C SER A 483 -20.85 -25.64 -15.98
N LYS A 484 -20.18 -26.16 -16.99
CA LYS A 484 -18.91 -25.59 -17.45
C LYS A 484 -19.12 -24.13 -17.87
N GLY A 485 -18.34 -23.23 -17.27
CA GLY A 485 -18.39 -21.79 -17.51
C GLY A 485 -19.22 -21.02 -16.47
N ASP A 486 -19.98 -21.72 -15.63
CA ASP A 486 -20.75 -21.05 -14.59
C ASP A 486 -19.86 -20.42 -13.53
N GLU A 487 -20.30 -19.25 -13.04
CA GLU A 487 -19.63 -18.47 -12.00
C GLU A 487 -20.47 -18.50 -10.70
N VAL A 488 -19.83 -18.85 -9.59
CA VAL A 488 -20.41 -18.69 -8.25
C VAL A 488 -19.81 -17.44 -7.62
N LEU A 489 -20.62 -16.39 -7.44
CA LEU A 489 -20.23 -15.13 -6.81
C LEU A 489 -20.51 -15.16 -5.31
N VAL A 490 -19.50 -14.75 -4.53
CA VAL A 490 -19.54 -14.79 -3.06
C VAL A 490 -19.05 -13.44 -2.53
N LYS A 491 -19.76 -12.89 -1.54
CA LYS A 491 -19.30 -11.78 -0.71
C LYS A 491 -18.92 -12.28 0.67
N ALA A 492 -17.80 -11.85 1.19
CA ALA A 492 -17.44 -12.12 2.58
C ALA A 492 -17.13 -10.80 3.31
N ALA A 493 -17.43 -10.72 4.59
CA ALA A 493 -17.09 -9.55 5.40
C ALA A 493 -16.89 -9.89 6.87
N CYS A 494 -16.17 -8.98 7.56
CA CYS A 494 -15.85 -9.06 8.98
C CYS A 494 -16.38 -7.86 9.75
N SER A 495 -16.54 -8.04 11.07
CA SER A 495 -16.75 -7.00 12.09
C SER A 495 -16.21 -7.49 13.43
N PHE A 496 -15.65 -6.58 14.23
CA PHE A 496 -15.30 -6.89 15.63
C PHE A 496 -16.41 -6.52 16.63
N VAL A 497 -17.54 -6.03 16.14
CA VAL A 497 -18.68 -5.56 16.95
C VAL A 497 -19.76 -6.65 17.05
N ASP A 498 -20.44 -6.92 15.93
CA ASP A 498 -21.56 -7.85 15.86
C ASP A 498 -21.92 -8.22 14.40
N MET A 499 -22.88 -9.11 14.23
CA MET A 499 -23.40 -9.49 12.90
C MET A 499 -24.07 -8.33 12.15
N ALA A 500 -24.67 -7.37 12.88
CA ALA A 500 -25.24 -6.18 12.22
C ALA A 500 -24.14 -5.31 11.60
N GLY A 501 -22.98 -5.24 12.25
CA GLY A 501 -21.77 -4.62 11.70
C GLY A 501 -21.29 -5.30 10.42
N VAL A 502 -21.25 -6.63 10.40
CA VAL A 502 -20.88 -7.43 9.20
C VAL A 502 -21.75 -7.06 7.99
N TYR A 503 -23.08 -7.09 8.18
CA TYR A 503 -24.01 -6.78 7.07
C TYR A 503 -23.95 -5.31 6.66
N ASN A 504 -23.76 -4.39 7.62
CA ASN A 504 -23.57 -2.97 7.32
C ASN A 504 -22.28 -2.76 6.50
N ASN A 505 -21.19 -3.44 6.83
CA ASN A 505 -19.92 -3.36 6.11
C ASN A 505 -20.08 -3.86 4.65
N ILE A 506 -20.79 -4.97 4.42
CA ILE A 506 -21.13 -5.46 3.06
C ILE A 506 -21.92 -4.40 2.30
N GLN A 507 -22.98 -3.87 2.90
CA GLN A 507 -23.85 -2.91 2.23
C GLN A 507 -23.13 -1.61 1.86
N GLN A 508 -22.21 -1.14 2.68
CA GLN A 508 -21.46 0.09 2.41
C GLN A 508 -20.29 -0.09 1.46
N GLU A 509 -19.60 -1.23 1.51
CA GLU A 509 -18.41 -1.47 0.70
C GLU A 509 -18.70 -2.19 -0.61
N ILE A 510 -19.60 -3.16 -0.61
CA ILE A 510 -19.94 -4.00 -1.78
C ILE A 510 -21.46 -4.10 -1.95
N PRO A 511 -22.16 -3.00 -2.29
CA PRO A 511 -23.63 -2.98 -2.36
C PRO A 511 -24.22 -3.84 -3.50
N HIS A 512 -23.48 -4.06 -4.58
CA HIS A 512 -23.90 -4.83 -5.77
C HIS A 512 -23.03 -6.05 -6.00
N TRP A 513 -23.43 -6.92 -6.95
CA TRP A 513 -22.72 -8.15 -7.30
C TRP A 513 -21.73 -7.99 -8.48
N GLU A 514 -21.31 -6.76 -8.77
CA GLU A 514 -20.37 -6.43 -9.83
C GLU A 514 -18.92 -6.58 -9.32
N PHE A 515 -18.26 -7.68 -9.68
CA PHE A 515 -16.88 -7.97 -9.26
C PHE A 515 -15.91 -6.87 -9.70
N ASN A 516 -16.00 -6.44 -10.95
CA ASN A 516 -15.11 -5.43 -11.53
C ASN A 516 -15.34 -4.04 -10.93
N ASP A 517 -16.55 -3.68 -10.49
CA ASP A 517 -16.80 -2.43 -9.76
C ASP A 517 -16.08 -2.43 -8.41
N THR A 518 -16.20 -3.52 -7.65
CA THR A 518 -15.47 -3.67 -6.37
C THR A 518 -13.96 -3.53 -6.59
N ARG A 519 -13.41 -4.19 -7.60
CA ARG A 519 -12.00 -4.10 -7.97
C ARG A 519 -11.59 -2.68 -8.36
N SER A 520 -12.37 -2.00 -9.18
CA SER A 520 -12.12 -0.61 -9.60
C SER A 520 -12.07 0.34 -8.40
N ARG A 521 -12.94 0.14 -7.40
CA ARG A 521 -12.97 0.93 -6.16
C ARG A 521 -11.72 0.69 -5.31
N THR A 522 -11.23 -0.53 -5.23
CA THR A 522 -9.96 -0.86 -4.56
C THR A 522 -8.78 -0.21 -5.28
N ILE A 523 -8.73 -0.27 -6.60
CA ILE A 523 -7.75 0.44 -7.43
C ILE A 523 -7.77 1.95 -7.12
N ASP A 524 -8.94 2.57 -7.01
CA ASP A 524 -9.05 4.01 -6.71
C ASP A 524 -8.48 4.36 -5.32
N ARG A 525 -8.63 3.48 -4.33
CA ARG A 525 -8.02 3.65 -3.01
C ARG A 525 -6.49 3.60 -3.09
N TRP A 526 -5.94 2.63 -3.82
CA TRP A 526 -4.50 2.53 -4.03
C TRP A 526 -3.93 3.70 -4.84
N LYS A 527 -4.58 4.14 -5.92
CA LYS A 527 -4.18 5.35 -6.65
C LYS A 527 -4.10 6.57 -5.74
N ALA A 528 -5.07 6.75 -4.86
CA ALA A 528 -5.08 7.85 -3.90
C ALA A 528 -3.88 7.78 -2.92
N LYS A 529 -3.43 6.59 -2.55
CA LYS A 529 -2.25 6.37 -1.70
C LYS A 529 -0.96 6.60 -2.47
N LEU A 530 -0.79 5.95 -3.62
CA LEU A 530 0.43 5.99 -4.42
C LEU A 530 0.73 7.40 -4.98
N ASN A 531 -0.29 8.19 -5.28
CA ASN A 531 -0.13 9.58 -5.74
C ASN A 531 0.41 10.55 -4.68
N ARG A 532 0.50 10.13 -3.41
CA ARG A 532 1.05 10.99 -2.33
C ARG A 532 2.56 11.03 -2.32
N VAL A 533 3.18 9.93 -2.75
CA VAL A 533 4.62 9.82 -2.95
C VAL A 533 4.81 9.18 -4.33
N SER A 534 5.31 9.94 -5.27
CA SER A 534 5.57 9.42 -6.61
C SER A 534 7.06 9.55 -6.94
N VAL A 535 7.56 8.56 -7.65
CA VAL A 535 8.96 8.49 -8.08
C VAL A 535 9.04 8.24 -9.58
N SER A 536 10.06 8.77 -10.22
CA SER A 536 10.38 8.47 -11.61
C SER A 536 11.88 8.16 -11.77
N SER A 537 12.17 7.11 -12.50
CA SER A 537 13.52 6.68 -12.81
C SER A 537 13.55 5.82 -14.07
N ARG A 538 14.72 5.79 -14.71
CA ARG A 538 15.01 4.81 -15.78
C ARG A 538 15.24 3.40 -15.23
N ASP A 539 15.54 3.27 -13.95
CA ASP A 539 15.63 1.98 -13.24
C ASP A 539 14.22 1.54 -12.80
N THR A 540 13.54 0.81 -13.68
CA THR A 540 12.18 0.29 -13.42
C THR A 540 12.16 -0.76 -12.30
N ALA A 541 13.24 -1.48 -12.06
CA ALA A 541 13.33 -2.45 -10.97
C ALA A 541 13.35 -1.73 -9.61
N ALA A 542 14.09 -0.62 -9.49
CA ALA A 542 14.07 0.21 -8.29
C ALA A 542 12.68 0.82 -8.04
N VAL A 543 11.96 1.23 -9.10
CA VAL A 543 10.59 1.74 -9.01
C VAL A 543 9.64 0.64 -8.51
N ALA A 544 9.73 -0.58 -9.05
CA ALA A 544 8.90 -1.72 -8.61
C ALA A 544 9.16 -2.04 -7.12
N LYS A 545 10.41 -2.13 -6.70
CA LYS A 545 10.77 -2.32 -5.28
C LYS A 545 10.20 -1.24 -4.38
N PHE A 546 10.24 0.03 -4.82
CA PHE A 546 9.72 1.17 -4.05
C PHE A 546 8.21 1.05 -3.81
N TYR A 547 7.43 0.79 -4.87
CA TYR A 547 5.99 0.65 -4.72
C TYR A 547 5.59 -0.64 -4.01
N GLY A 548 6.37 -1.72 -4.16
CA GLY A 548 6.23 -2.94 -3.37
C GLY A 548 6.46 -2.70 -1.87
N ALA A 549 7.48 -1.93 -1.51
CA ALA A 549 7.72 -1.53 -0.12
C ALA A 549 6.62 -0.58 0.40
N LEU A 550 6.15 0.38 -0.41
CA LEU A 550 5.05 1.29 -0.03
C LEU A 550 3.73 0.51 0.16
N TYR A 551 3.48 -0.55 -0.62
CA TYR A 551 2.34 -1.44 -0.45
C TYR A 551 2.38 -2.12 0.92
N ARG A 552 3.49 -2.77 1.31
CA ARG A 552 3.64 -3.41 2.62
C ARG A 552 3.59 -2.41 3.78
N ALA A 553 4.24 -1.24 3.65
CA ALA A 553 4.16 -0.13 4.61
C ALA A 553 2.76 0.50 4.73
N SER A 554 1.79 0.08 3.91
CA SER A 554 0.40 0.55 3.96
C SER A 554 -0.57 -0.46 4.59
N PHE A 555 -0.08 -1.53 5.21
CA PHE A 555 -0.91 -2.53 5.88
C PHE A 555 -1.32 -2.10 7.29
N LEU A 556 -0.36 -1.69 8.09
CA LEU A 556 -0.53 -1.39 9.51
C LEU A 556 -0.17 0.07 9.84
N PRO A 557 -0.70 0.64 10.91
CA PRO A 557 -1.80 0.14 11.74
C PRO A 557 -3.09 -0.04 10.95
N ARG A 558 -3.85 -1.12 11.24
CA ARG A 558 -5.11 -1.42 10.54
C ARG A 558 -6.28 -0.59 11.06
N ALA A 559 -7.29 -0.37 10.24
CA ALA A 559 -8.60 0.07 10.70
C ALA A 559 -9.18 -0.98 11.65
N PHE A 560 -9.80 -0.53 12.73
CA PHE A 560 -10.38 -1.41 13.75
C PHE A 560 -11.89 -1.16 13.96
N SER A 561 -12.36 0.06 13.70
CA SER A 561 -13.78 0.39 13.71
C SER A 561 -14.48 -0.05 12.44
N ASP A 562 -15.72 -0.53 12.56
CA ASP A 562 -16.62 -0.78 11.44
C ASP A 562 -16.86 0.48 10.58
N LYS A 563 -17.50 0.32 9.45
CA LYS A 563 -17.82 1.42 8.51
C LYS A 563 -18.72 2.49 9.10
N ASP A 564 -19.54 2.12 10.07
CA ASP A 564 -20.38 3.04 10.86
C ASP A 564 -19.65 3.64 12.07
N GLY A 565 -18.35 3.37 12.21
CA GLY A 565 -17.49 3.91 13.27
C GLY A 565 -17.57 3.19 14.60
N ARG A 566 -18.39 2.14 14.76
CA ARG A 566 -18.47 1.34 16.01
C ARG A 566 -17.26 0.44 16.17
N TYR A 567 -16.81 0.26 17.42
CA TYR A 567 -15.74 -0.66 17.77
C TYR A 567 -15.80 -1.06 19.26
N PRO A 568 -15.30 -2.21 19.67
CA PRO A 568 -15.16 -2.57 21.09
C PRO A 568 -14.01 -1.77 21.72
N SER A 569 -14.25 -1.14 22.87
CA SER A 569 -13.24 -0.34 23.58
C SER A 569 -11.96 -1.13 23.85
N PHE A 570 -10.84 -0.41 23.91
CA PHE A 570 -9.54 -1.00 24.21
C PHE A 570 -9.49 -1.55 25.63
N ALA A 571 -9.15 -2.83 25.79
CA ALA A 571 -9.08 -3.51 27.07
C ALA A 571 -10.41 -3.45 27.89
N GLY A 572 -10.42 -3.90 29.11
CA GLY A 572 -11.53 -3.72 30.06
C GLY A 572 -12.87 -4.30 29.61
N SER A 573 -13.92 -3.51 29.70
CA SER A 573 -15.32 -3.93 29.55
C SER A 573 -15.79 -4.24 28.12
N ARG A 574 -15.00 -3.91 27.12
CA ARG A 574 -15.37 -4.04 25.69
C ARG A 574 -16.68 -3.31 25.33
N LYS A 575 -16.94 -2.20 25.98
CA LYS A 575 -18.07 -1.35 25.62
C LYS A 575 -17.96 -0.90 24.15
N ILE A 576 -19.07 -0.93 23.45
CA ILE A 576 -19.08 -0.43 22.07
C ILE A 576 -18.98 1.10 22.06
N MET A 577 -17.95 1.58 21.40
CA MET A 577 -17.59 3.00 21.28
C MET A 577 -17.81 3.49 19.84
N GLN A 578 -17.84 4.82 19.68
CA GLN A 578 -17.98 5.49 18.39
C GLN A 578 -17.56 6.96 18.52
N HIS A 579 -16.82 7.51 17.56
CA HIS A 579 -16.35 8.90 17.59
C HIS A 579 -16.99 9.73 16.45
N PRO A 580 -18.09 10.44 16.69
CA PRO A 580 -18.73 11.25 15.67
C PRO A 580 -17.88 12.47 15.28
N MET A 581 -17.77 12.75 13.97
CA MET A 581 -17.05 13.90 13.41
C MET A 581 -17.98 14.96 12.80
N GLY A 582 -19.27 14.66 12.65
CA GLY A 582 -20.23 15.53 11.97
C GLY A 582 -21.04 14.78 10.90
N LYS A 583 -21.44 15.48 9.85
CA LYS A 583 -22.23 14.92 8.75
C LYS A 583 -21.81 15.52 7.40
N ILE A 584 -21.92 14.72 6.33
CA ILE A 584 -21.93 15.22 4.95
C ILE A 584 -23.34 15.01 4.39
N GLY A 585 -24.08 16.08 4.13
CA GLY A 585 -25.51 16.00 3.87
C GLY A 585 -26.23 15.37 5.06
N ASN A 586 -26.95 14.28 4.83
CA ASN A 586 -27.62 13.51 5.89
C ASN A 586 -26.78 12.34 6.45
N THR A 587 -25.62 12.05 5.88
CA THR A 587 -24.78 10.91 6.26
C THR A 587 -23.86 11.28 7.42
N PRO A 588 -23.96 10.61 8.59
CA PRO A 588 -23.03 10.81 9.69
C PRO A 588 -21.61 10.40 9.29
N LEU A 589 -20.62 11.16 9.79
CA LEU A 589 -19.21 10.83 9.68
C LEU A 589 -18.66 10.43 11.03
N TYR A 590 -17.86 9.40 11.03
CA TYR A 590 -17.17 8.90 12.20
C TYR A 590 -15.65 8.83 11.97
N ARG A 591 -14.88 9.10 13.02
CA ARG A 591 -13.43 8.92 12.97
C ARG A 591 -13.11 7.43 12.97
N ARG A 592 -12.26 7.01 12.04
CA ARG A 592 -11.69 5.65 11.99
C ARG A 592 -10.75 5.46 13.17
N VAL A 593 -10.87 4.34 13.87
CA VAL A 593 -9.98 3.90 14.94
C VAL A 593 -9.01 2.87 14.38
N TYR A 594 -7.77 2.91 14.85
CA TYR A 594 -6.69 2.04 14.38
C TYR A 594 -6.15 1.17 15.50
N MET A 595 -5.70 -0.04 15.17
CA MET A 595 -5.18 -1.05 16.09
C MET A 595 -3.96 -1.77 15.49
N ASP A 596 -3.35 -2.63 16.31
CA ASP A 596 -2.18 -3.45 15.99
C ASP A 596 -0.98 -2.59 15.61
N PHE A 597 -0.49 -1.91 16.66
CA PHE A 597 0.72 -1.11 16.60
C PHE A 597 1.90 -1.93 17.11
N SER A 598 2.77 -2.38 16.25
CA SER A 598 4.07 -2.96 16.58
C SER A 598 5.02 -1.84 17.02
N MET A 599 4.78 -1.27 18.23
CA MET A 599 5.36 0.03 18.62
C MET A 599 6.88 0.04 18.67
N TRP A 600 7.51 -1.06 19.09
CA TRP A 600 8.97 -1.15 19.16
C TRP A 600 9.62 -1.02 17.76
N ASP A 601 8.90 -1.45 16.74
CA ASP A 601 9.33 -1.43 15.34
C ASP A 601 8.94 -0.12 14.65
N ILE A 602 7.64 0.15 14.55
CA ILE A 602 7.08 1.13 13.60
C ILE A 602 7.34 2.60 13.95
N TYR A 603 7.68 2.93 15.17
CA TYR A 603 7.98 4.33 15.56
C TYR A 603 9.24 4.87 14.87
N ARG A 604 10.12 3.98 14.35
CA ARG A 604 11.44 4.35 13.78
C ARG A 604 11.34 4.90 12.37
N ALA A 605 10.50 4.31 11.50
CA ALA A 605 10.34 4.74 10.12
C ALA A 605 8.88 4.81 9.66
N LEU A 606 8.04 3.83 9.99
CA LEU A 606 6.67 3.75 9.46
C LEU A 606 5.79 4.92 9.95
N LEU A 607 5.77 5.20 11.25
CA LEU A 607 4.98 6.31 11.78
C LEU A 607 5.52 7.67 11.33
N PRO A 608 6.86 7.93 11.31
CA PRO A 608 7.43 9.11 10.65
C PRO A 608 7.06 9.25 9.18
N LEU A 609 7.11 8.16 8.39
CA LEU A 609 6.65 8.16 7.00
C LEU A 609 5.17 8.55 6.90
N ASN A 610 4.31 7.96 7.72
CA ASN A 610 2.89 8.27 7.72
C ASN A 610 2.62 9.75 8.09
N LEU A 611 3.33 10.34 9.04
CA LEU A 611 3.19 11.76 9.38
C LEU A 611 3.56 12.70 8.20
N ILE A 612 4.45 12.27 7.32
CA ILE A 612 4.85 13.03 6.13
C ILE A 612 3.78 12.89 5.02
N VAL A 613 3.30 11.65 4.77
CA VAL A 613 2.57 11.33 3.54
C VAL A 613 1.10 10.97 3.73
N GLU A 614 0.66 10.64 4.95
CA GLU A 614 -0.66 10.05 5.18
C GLU A 614 -1.58 10.97 6.00
N PRO A 615 -2.68 11.50 5.43
CA PRO A 615 -3.61 12.34 6.18
C PRO A 615 -4.30 11.63 7.36
N THR A 616 -4.38 10.28 7.30
CA THR A 616 -4.98 9.46 8.37
C THR A 616 -4.03 9.24 9.54
N ALA A 617 -2.75 9.61 9.42
CA ALA A 617 -1.76 9.46 10.48
C ALA A 617 -2.19 10.11 11.81
N ASN A 618 -2.86 11.26 11.73
CA ASN A 618 -3.40 11.92 12.91
C ASN A 618 -4.48 11.07 13.61
N GLY A 619 -5.29 10.33 12.86
CA GLY A 619 -6.26 9.36 13.39
C GLY A 619 -5.57 8.17 14.05
N MET A 620 -4.43 7.70 13.52
CA MET A 620 -3.61 6.66 14.13
C MET A 620 -3.07 7.13 15.48
N MET A 621 -2.49 8.34 15.53
CA MET A 621 -1.98 8.93 16.78
C MET A 621 -3.10 9.14 17.81
N GLN A 622 -4.26 9.65 17.40
CA GLN A 622 -5.41 9.80 18.29
C GLN A 622 -5.91 8.46 18.84
N SER A 623 -5.81 7.35 18.06
CA SER A 623 -6.18 6.02 18.55
C SER A 623 -5.31 5.55 19.74
N LEU A 624 -4.04 5.93 19.81
CA LEU A 624 -3.20 5.67 20.98
C LEU A 624 -3.68 6.45 22.21
N VAL A 625 -4.18 7.67 22.01
CA VAL A 625 -4.78 8.48 23.09
C VAL A 625 -6.09 7.84 23.55
N ASP A 626 -6.93 7.35 22.61
CA ASP A 626 -8.17 6.65 22.97
C ASP A 626 -7.89 5.39 23.80
N MET A 627 -6.85 4.62 23.47
CA MET A 627 -6.42 3.45 24.24
C MET A 627 -6.04 3.81 25.68
N TYR A 628 -5.41 4.97 25.88
CA TYR A 628 -5.14 5.50 27.21
C TYR A 628 -6.42 5.88 27.96
N GLU A 629 -7.35 6.58 27.31
CA GLU A 629 -8.60 7.01 27.93
C GLU A 629 -9.50 5.81 28.30
N GLU A 630 -9.48 4.75 27.50
CA GLU A 630 -10.27 3.54 27.70
C GLU A 630 -9.63 2.55 28.68
N GLY A 631 -8.31 2.40 28.64
CA GLY A 631 -7.57 1.39 29.42
C GLY A 631 -6.78 1.95 30.61
N GLY A 632 -6.60 3.26 30.68
CA GLY A 632 -5.96 3.97 31.80
C GLY A 632 -4.44 4.11 31.73
N TRP A 633 -3.77 3.48 30.71
CA TRP A 633 -2.32 3.57 30.46
C TRP A 633 -2.06 3.60 28.96
N LEU A 634 -0.98 4.26 28.51
CA LEU A 634 -0.51 4.05 27.14
C LEU A 634 0.01 2.62 26.98
N PRO A 635 -0.39 1.92 25.91
CA PRO A 635 0.10 0.57 25.69
C PRO A 635 1.56 0.57 25.22
N ILE A 636 2.33 -0.43 25.67
CA ILE A 636 3.70 -0.66 25.21
C ILE A 636 3.69 -1.26 23.79
N PHE A 637 2.84 -2.26 23.58
CA PHE A 637 2.70 -2.98 22.29
C PHE A 637 1.24 -3.45 22.14
N PRO A 638 0.31 -2.60 21.65
CA PRO A 638 -1.11 -2.95 21.55
C PRO A 638 -1.38 -3.91 20.41
N CYS A 639 -1.86 -5.10 20.76
CA CYS A 639 -2.35 -6.12 19.83
C CYS A 639 -3.61 -6.76 20.39
N TRP A 640 -4.43 -7.36 19.50
CA TRP A 640 -5.68 -8.01 19.88
C TRP A 640 -6.59 -7.13 20.74
N ASN A 641 -6.58 -5.84 20.42
CA ASN A 641 -7.31 -4.80 21.16
C ASN A 641 -7.02 -4.83 22.68
N SER A 642 -5.81 -5.15 23.08
CA SER A 642 -5.42 -5.39 24.46
C SER A 642 -4.01 -4.90 24.75
N TYR A 643 -3.72 -4.67 26.02
CA TYR A 643 -2.35 -4.55 26.49
C TYR A 643 -1.59 -5.86 26.27
N THR A 644 -0.31 -5.75 25.99
CA THR A 644 0.60 -6.89 25.96
C THR A 644 1.90 -6.53 26.67
N SER A 645 2.60 -7.54 27.18
CA SER A 645 3.98 -7.38 27.67
C SER A 645 5.03 -7.71 26.61
N ALA A 646 4.62 -7.67 25.33
CA ALA A 646 5.53 -7.89 24.19
C ALA A 646 6.48 -6.71 24.03
N MET A 647 7.70 -7.03 23.62
CA MET A 647 8.78 -6.09 23.35
C MET A 647 9.14 -5.18 24.55
N ILE A 648 9.97 -4.17 24.29
CA ILE A 648 10.51 -3.25 25.28
C ILE A 648 10.26 -1.80 24.88
N GLY A 649 10.73 -0.85 25.68
CA GLY A 649 10.55 0.58 25.44
C GLY A 649 9.14 1.09 25.84
N ASP A 650 8.87 2.34 25.47
CA ASP A 650 7.59 3.04 25.67
C ASP A 650 7.31 3.93 24.45
N HIS A 651 7.38 3.32 23.27
CA HIS A 651 7.44 4.05 22.01
C HIS A 651 6.09 4.62 21.55
N ALA A 652 4.97 4.24 22.18
CA ALA A 652 3.72 4.98 22.03
C ALA A 652 3.90 6.43 22.55
N SER A 653 4.65 6.60 23.65
CA SER A 653 5.04 7.93 24.13
C SER A 653 5.93 8.67 23.12
N ALA A 654 6.92 8.00 22.52
CA ALA A 654 7.80 8.60 21.52
C ALA A 654 7.03 9.03 20.27
N ALA A 655 6.12 8.21 19.75
CA ALA A 655 5.29 8.51 18.59
C ALA A 655 4.33 9.69 18.83
N LEU A 656 3.68 9.73 19.99
CA LEU A 656 2.82 10.87 20.37
C LEU A 656 3.63 12.16 20.57
N ALA A 657 4.83 12.05 21.14
CA ALA A 657 5.74 13.19 21.26
C ALA A 657 6.16 13.72 19.89
N GLU A 658 6.50 12.86 18.95
CA GLU A 658 6.77 13.24 17.55
C GLU A 658 5.57 13.99 16.95
N ALA A 659 4.36 13.45 17.10
CA ALA A 659 3.15 14.06 16.59
C ALA A 659 2.88 15.45 17.20
N ILE A 660 3.17 15.66 18.49
CA ILE A 660 3.06 16.97 19.15
C ILE A 660 4.10 17.95 18.62
N VAL A 661 5.38 17.55 18.56
CA VAL A 661 6.49 18.40 18.12
C VAL A 661 6.34 18.80 16.66
N LYS A 662 5.83 17.90 15.82
CA LYS A 662 5.55 18.13 14.38
C LYS A 662 4.17 18.75 14.12
N ASP A 663 3.48 19.20 15.16
CA ASP A 663 2.20 19.91 15.09
C ASP A 663 1.10 19.15 14.34
N ALA A 664 0.96 17.85 14.60
CA ALA A 664 -0.10 17.03 14.04
C ALA A 664 -1.49 17.59 14.37
N ARG A 665 -2.33 17.74 13.31
CA ARG A 665 -3.70 18.28 13.44
C ARG A 665 -4.64 17.20 14.01
N ASN A 666 -5.74 17.66 14.66
CA ASN A 666 -6.79 16.76 15.18
C ASN A 666 -6.28 15.74 16.22
N LEU A 667 -5.20 16.02 16.91
CA LEU A 667 -4.69 15.29 18.05
C LEU A 667 -5.03 16.04 19.33
N ASN A 668 -5.58 15.36 20.33
CA ASN A 668 -5.75 15.91 21.68
C ASN A 668 -4.39 15.93 22.40
N LYS A 669 -3.61 16.99 22.17
CA LYS A 669 -2.22 17.12 22.65
C LYS A 669 -2.10 17.11 24.17
N GLU A 670 -3.04 17.74 24.89
CA GLU A 670 -3.00 17.74 26.36
C GLU A 670 -3.26 16.34 26.92
N LYS A 671 -4.25 15.61 26.36
CA LYS A 671 -4.52 14.23 26.77
C LYS A 671 -3.40 13.28 26.38
N ALA A 672 -2.82 13.45 25.20
CA ALA A 672 -1.64 12.72 24.77
C ALA A 672 -0.46 12.94 25.75
N TYR A 673 -0.24 14.19 26.17
CA TYR A 673 0.80 14.50 27.14
C TYR A 673 0.52 13.88 28.50
N GLU A 674 -0.72 13.95 29.00
CA GLU A 674 -1.15 13.30 30.24
C GLU A 674 -0.82 11.80 30.23
N ALA A 675 -1.14 11.13 29.14
CA ALA A 675 -0.89 9.72 28.92
C ALA A 675 0.61 9.36 28.93
N MET A 676 1.43 10.10 28.18
CA MET A 676 2.89 9.94 28.15
C MET A 676 3.51 10.22 29.53
N ARG A 677 3.05 11.28 30.19
CA ARG A 677 3.53 11.66 31.52
C ARG A 677 3.28 10.54 32.52
N LYS A 678 2.09 9.93 32.48
CA LYS A 678 1.77 8.80 33.37
C LYS A 678 2.77 7.65 33.16
N ASN A 679 3.00 7.20 31.92
CA ASN A 679 3.96 6.14 31.68
C ASN A 679 5.39 6.51 32.10
N ALA A 680 5.79 7.78 31.95
CA ALA A 680 7.13 8.24 32.27
C ALA A 680 7.40 8.45 33.77
N PHE A 681 6.36 8.70 34.60
CA PHE A 681 6.54 9.05 36.02
C PHE A 681 5.90 8.07 37.00
N GLU A 682 4.88 7.32 36.61
CA GLU A 682 4.15 6.45 37.51
C GLU A 682 4.63 5.01 37.43
N ILE A 683 4.59 4.31 38.56
CA ILE A 683 4.81 2.86 38.62
C ILE A 683 3.44 2.19 38.66
N ALA A 684 3.18 1.28 37.73
CA ALA A 684 1.95 0.50 37.73
C ALA A 684 1.83 -0.35 39.00
N ASP A 685 0.64 -0.44 39.54
CA ASP A 685 0.37 -1.38 40.62
C ASP A 685 0.48 -2.84 40.13
N ALA A 686 0.44 -3.79 41.09
CA ALA A 686 0.70 -5.20 40.76
C ALA A 686 -0.32 -5.79 39.75
N GLU A 687 -1.58 -5.36 39.79
CA GLU A 687 -2.63 -5.81 38.91
C GLU A 687 -2.44 -5.22 37.50
N ALA A 688 -2.25 -3.90 37.42
CA ALA A 688 -1.95 -3.20 36.17
C ALA A 688 -0.65 -3.72 35.54
N TYR A 689 0.38 -3.96 36.33
CA TYR A 689 1.66 -4.51 35.89
C TYR A 689 1.50 -5.91 35.29
N LYS A 690 0.74 -6.79 35.93
CA LYS A 690 0.42 -8.13 35.42
C LYS A 690 -0.36 -8.06 34.13
N ASP A 691 -1.24 -7.08 33.94
CA ASP A 691 -2.01 -6.87 32.71
C ASP A 691 -1.20 -6.23 31.56
N GLY A 692 0.08 -6.00 31.73
CA GLY A 692 0.94 -5.43 30.67
C GLY A 692 1.00 -3.89 30.62
N LYS A 693 0.50 -3.20 31.67
CA LYS A 693 0.46 -1.74 31.77
C LYS A 693 1.72 -1.16 32.39
N GLY A 694 2.10 0.05 32.00
CA GLY A 694 3.24 0.78 32.50
C GLY A 694 4.61 0.26 32.05
N ARG A 695 5.66 1.05 32.26
CA ARG A 695 7.05 0.68 31.93
C ARG A 695 7.54 -0.43 32.88
N ARG A 696 8.17 -1.46 32.30
CA ARG A 696 8.75 -2.60 33.03
C ARG A 696 10.03 -2.19 33.77
N ALA A 697 10.29 -2.76 34.95
CA ALA A 697 11.44 -2.45 35.79
C ALA A 697 11.61 -0.94 36.16
N MET A 698 10.52 -0.17 36.12
CA MET A 698 10.53 1.29 36.31
C MET A 698 11.10 1.70 37.69
N GLN A 699 10.82 0.92 38.72
CA GLN A 699 11.35 1.17 40.07
C GLN A 699 12.88 1.16 40.08
N SER A 700 13.51 0.17 39.46
CA SER A 700 14.96 0.08 39.34
C SER A 700 15.52 1.19 38.44
N TYR A 701 14.87 1.50 37.31
CA TYR A 701 15.28 2.60 36.46
C TYR A 701 15.29 3.96 37.18
N LEU A 702 14.25 4.27 37.93
CA LEU A 702 14.19 5.51 38.72
C LEU A 702 15.22 5.56 39.84
N LYS A 703 15.50 4.41 40.49
CA LYS A 703 16.42 4.33 41.62
C LYS A 703 17.90 4.43 41.23
N TYR A 704 18.29 3.71 40.16
CA TYR A 704 19.70 3.57 39.79
C TYR A 704 20.10 4.41 38.57
N GLY A 705 19.12 4.94 37.81
CA GLY A 705 19.34 5.54 36.50
C GLY A 705 19.61 4.49 35.40
N TYR A 706 19.48 3.20 35.70
CA TYR A 706 19.56 2.08 34.79
C TYR A 706 18.87 0.87 35.41
N ILE A 707 18.61 -0.15 34.61
CA ILE A 707 18.07 -1.44 35.05
C ILE A 707 19.23 -2.38 35.31
N PRO A 708 19.49 -2.78 36.59
CA PRO A 708 20.64 -3.65 36.89
C PRO A 708 20.37 -5.10 36.50
N LEU A 709 21.44 -5.86 36.24
CA LEU A 709 21.37 -7.30 35.89
C LEU A 709 20.70 -8.18 36.98
N ASN A 710 20.58 -7.67 38.23
CA ASN A 710 19.83 -8.33 39.28
C ASN A 710 18.30 -8.25 39.13
N ASP A 711 17.83 -7.35 38.25
CA ASP A 711 16.40 -7.15 38.03
C ASP A 711 15.97 -7.99 36.83
N SER A 712 14.91 -8.78 37.00
CA SER A 712 14.27 -9.60 35.96
C SER A 712 12.80 -9.32 35.96
N VAL A 713 12.25 -9.07 34.77
CA VAL A 713 10.83 -8.76 34.55
C VAL A 713 10.10 -10.06 34.20
N MET A 714 9.72 -10.82 35.21
CA MET A 714 9.16 -12.16 35.03
C MET A 714 7.77 -12.18 34.41
N GLU A 715 7.03 -11.08 34.50
CA GLU A 715 5.68 -10.92 33.97
C GLU A 715 5.68 -10.43 32.51
N ALA A 716 6.85 -10.23 31.91
CA ALA A 716 6.98 -9.83 30.51
C ALA A 716 7.38 -11.02 29.63
N PHE A 717 7.09 -10.93 28.34
CA PHE A 717 7.62 -11.87 27.35
C PHE A 717 9.16 -11.78 27.28
N HIS A 718 9.68 -10.55 27.30
CA HIS A 718 11.11 -10.26 27.43
C HIS A 718 11.45 -10.06 28.91
N THR A 719 12.05 -11.06 29.54
CA THR A 719 12.21 -11.12 31.01
C THR A 719 13.50 -10.49 31.53
N HIS A 720 14.47 -10.24 30.67
CA HIS A 720 15.78 -9.68 31.00
C HIS A 720 16.00 -8.34 30.32
N GLU A 721 16.77 -8.26 29.28
CA GLU A 721 16.97 -7.10 28.38
C GLU A 721 17.25 -5.75 29.12
N GLN A 722 17.96 -5.81 30.24
CA GLN A 722 18.17 -4.66 31.14
C GLN A 722 18.87 -3.49 30.45
N VAL A 723 19.87 -3.80 29.61
CA VAL A 723 20.64 -2.77 28.87
C VAL A 723 19.79 -2.14 27.78
N SER A 724 19.13 -2.95 26.95
CA SER A 724 18.25 -2.46 25.90
C SER A 724 17.14 -1.57 26.47
N ARG A 725 16.43 -2.03 27.54
CA ARG A 725 15.40 -1.22 28.20
C ARG A 725 15.93 0.13 28.74
N THR A 726 17.13 0.13 29.28
CA THR A 726 17.74 1.39 29.77
C THR A 726 17.99 2.36 28.61
N LEU A 727 18.50 1.87 27.49
CA LEU A 727 18.74 2.68 26.27
C LEU A 727 17.42 3.21 25.70
N GLU A 728 16.42 2.34 25.57
CA GLU A 728 15.10 2.69 25.04
C GLU A 728 14.40 3.75 25.93
N TYR A 729 14.35 3.54 27.24
CA TYR A 729 13.74 4.50 28.17
C TYR A 729 14.45 5.85 28.19
N ALA A 730 15.78 5.88 27.98
CA ALA A 730 16.49 7.15 27.86
C ALA A 730 16.05 7.95 26.63
N TYR A 731 15.80 7.27 25.51
CA TYR A 731 15.21 7.89 24.32
C TYR A 731 13.75 8.30 24.55
N ASP A 732 12.92 7.43 25.15
CA ASP A 732 11.52 7.74 25.43
C ASP A 732 11.39 8.96 26.37
N ASP A 733 12.23 9.06 27.39
CA ASP A 733 12.27 10.22 28.26
C ASP A 733 12.69 11.50 27.52
N TYR A 734 13.64 11.41 26.58
CA TYR A 734 13.97 12.52 25.69
C TYR A 734 12.76 12.95 24.84
N ALA A 735 12.05 11.98 24.25
CA ALA A 735 10.90 12.25 23.42
C ALA A 735 9.78 12.95 24.20
N VAL A 736 9.44 12.44 25.38
CA VAL A 736 8.43 13.07 26.27
C VAL A 736 8.90 14.45 26.72
N ALA A 737 10.21 14.65 26.95
CA ALA A 737 10.77 15.98 27.27
C ALA A 737 10.52 16.98 26.12
N GLN A 738 10.70 16.57 24.86
CA GLN A 738 10.43 17.48 23.71
C GLN A 738 8.95 17.86 23.63
N ALA A 739 8.04 16.92 23.89
CA ALA A 739 6.60 17.22 23.99
C ALA A 739 6.31 18.16 25.17
N ALA A 740 6.92 17.92 26.34
CA ALA A 740 6.82 18.81 27.50
C ALA A 740 7.28 20.23 27.15
N LYS A 741 8.40 20.37 26.46
CA LYS A 741 8.91 21.66 25.98
C LYS A 741 7.92 22.35 25.05
N ALA A 742 7.39 21.64 24.07
CA ALA A 742 6.40 22.14 23.10
C ALA A 742 5.11 22.64 23.78
N LEU A 743 4.72 22.01 24.90
CA LEU A 743 3.51 22.35 25.66
C LEU A 743 3.77 23.25 26.89
N GLY A 744 5.01 23.76 27.07
CA GLY A 744 5.39 24.65 28.19
C GLY A 744 5.45 23.99 29.55
N LYS A 745 5.58 22.66 29.64
CA LYS A 745 5.69 21.89 30.90
C LYS A 745 7.15 21.88 31.41
N THR A 746 7.64 22.99 31.85
CA THR A 746 9.09 23.25 32.10
C THR A 746 9.71 22.33 33.17
N ASP A 747 8.98 21.99 34.24
CA ASP A 747 9.52 21.15 35.29
C ASP A 747 9.71 19.70 34.86
N ASP A 748 8.70 19.14 34.19
CA ASP A 748 8.78 17.80 33.62
C ASP A 748 9.89 17.73 32.52
N TYR A 749 10.01 18.79 31.69
CA TYR A 749 11.10 18.89 30.70
C TYR A 749 12.47 18.76 31.36
N ARG A 750 12.71 19.47 32.48
CA ARG A 750 14.00 19.46 33.15
C ARG A 750 14.34 18.08 33.74
N VAL A 751 13.34 17.42 34.36
CA VAL A 751 13.51 16.07 34.93
C VAL A 751 13.78 15.04 33.84
N LEU A 752 12.98 15.06 32.77
CA LEU A 752 13.08 14.10 31.68
C LEU A 752 14.39 14.27 30.88
N MET A 753 14.86 15.53 30.65
CA MET A 753 16.15 15.78 30.00
C MET A 753 17.34 15.28 30.83
N ALA A 754 17.22 15.28 32.16
CA ALA A 754 18.22 14.65 33.00
C ALA A 754 18.23 13.12 32.82
N ARG A 755 17.05 12.49 32.81
CA ARG A 755 16.89 11.04 32.63
C ARG A 755 17.26 10.59 31.19
N ALA A 756 17.09 11.44 30.21
CA ALA A 756 17.54 11.19 28.85
C ALA A 756 19.05 10.88 28.72
N ARG A 757 19.84 11.21 29.75
CA ARG A 757 21.27 10.88 29.83
C ARG A 757 21.55 9.52 30.47
N ASN A 758 20.55 8.79 30.94
CA ASN A 758 20.69 7.51 31.62
C ASN A 758 21.35 6.41 30.77
N TRP A 759 21.31 6.53 29.44
CA TRP A 759 22.04 5.63 28.54
C TRP A 759 23.53 5.51 28.89
N ARG A 760 24.14 6.56 29.50
CA ARG A 760 25.55 6.59 29.94
C ARG A 760 25.85 5.55 31.01
N HIS A 761 24.87 5.14 31.81
CA HIS A 761 25.00 4.15 32.85
C HIS A 761 25.22 2.73 32.38
N VAL A 762 24.90 2.46 31.12
CA VAL A 762 25.05 1.13 30.47
C VAL A 762 26.06 1.10 29.31
N ILE A 763 26.82 2.20 29.10
CA ILE A 763 28.01 2.19 28.27
C ILE A 763 29.22 2.01 29.21
N ASN A 764 29.92 0.88 29.06
CA ASN A 764 31.05 0.53 29.87
C ASN A 764 32.29 1.39 29.52
N PRO A 765 32.83 2.23 30.39
CA PRO A 765 33.93 3.13 30.07
C PRO A 765 35.27 2.42 29.76
N ARG A 766 35.38 1.11 29.98
CA ARG A 766 36.57 0.31 29.69
C ARG A 766 36.53 -0.30 28.28
N THR A 767 35.34 -0.73 27.85
CA THR A 767 35.12 -1.36 26.54
C THR A 767 34.59 -0.37 25.54
N GLU A 768 33.92 0.70 26.03
CA GLU A 768 33.20 1.73 25.27
C GLU A 768 32.06 1.13 24.39
N TRP A 769 31.55 -0.05 24.83
CA TRP A 769 30.37 -0.71 24.29
C TRP A 769 29.29 -0.81 25.35
N ALA A 770 28.06 -1.02 24.95
CA ALA A 770 26.95 -1.33 25.84
C ALA A 770 27.26 -2.62 26.63
N ASP A 771 27.00 -2.62 27.93
CA ASP A 771 27.35 -3.74 28.80
C ASP A 771 26.41 -3.83 30.00
N GLY A 772 26.22 -5.05 30.51
CA GLY A 772 25.47 -5.32 31.70
C GLY A 772 26.15 -4.78 32.96
N ARG A 773 25.32 -4.18 33.89
CA ARG A 773 25.79 -3.59 35.14
C ARG A 773 24.94 -4.09 36.30
N TRP A 774 25.59 -4.52 37.38
CA TRP A 774 24.94 -4.99 38.62
C TRP A 774 24.47 -3.82 39.51
N ALA A 775 23.50 -4.05 40.40
CA ALA A 775 22.99 -3.04 41.32
C ALA A 775 24.08 -2.42 42.27
N ASN A 776 25.16 -3.14 42.48
CA ASN A 776 26.33 -2.63 43.22
C ASN A 776 27.29 -1.79 42.37
N GLY A 777 26.92 -1.50 41.09
CA GLY A 777 27.70 -0.70 40.15
C GLY A 777 28.81 -1.43 39.40
N LYS A 778 29.05 -2.72 39.68
CA LYS A 778 30.07 -3.50 38.96
C LYS A 778 29.60 -3.85 37.53
N TRP A 779 30.53 -3.79 36.58
CA TRP A 779 30.30 -4.15 35.16
C TRP A 779 30.47 -5.65 34.96
N LEU A 780 29.71 -6.23 34.05
CA LEU A 780 29.88 -7.61 33.57
C LEU A 780 31.21 -7.76 32.80
N ASN A 781 31.64 -6.71 32.12
CA ASN A 781 32.81 -6.67 31.22
C ASN A 781 32.70 -7.68 30.05
N ASN A 782 31.55 -7.70 29.40
CA ASN A 782 31.37 -8.50 28.19
C ASN A 782 32.33 -8.04 27.08
N LYS A 783 33.02 -8.99 26.44
CA LYS A 783 33.94 -8.71 25.32
C LYS A 783 33.45 -9.30 24.01
N ASP A 784 32.41 -10.10 24.02
CA ASP A 784 31.85 -10.72 22.82
C ASP A 784 30.86 -9.78 22.17
N LEU A 785 31.14 -9.39 20.94
CA LEU A 785 30.31 -8.50 20.14
C LEU A 785 29.39 -9.27 19.17
N THR A 786 29.54 -10.59 19.07
CA THR A 786 28.94 -11.42 18.00
C THR A 786 27.83 -12.33 18.50
N THR A 787 27.83 -12.65 19.79
CA THR A 787 26.83 -13.55 20.38
C THR A 787 25.66 -12.78 20.98
N ARG A 788 24.45 -13.28 20.77
CA ARG A 788 23.23 -12.77 21.43
C ARG A 788 23.35 -12.97 22.94
N VAL A 789 23.03 -11.95 23.71
CA VAL A 789 23.14 -11.96 25.20
C VAL A 789 21.79 -11.58 25.81
N LYS A 790 21.45 -12.16 26.97
CA LYS A 790 20.14 -11.97 27.63
C LYS A 790 19.80 -10.53 28.02
N PHE A 791 20.79 -9.67 28.25
CA PHE A 791 20.56 -8.27 28.60
C PHE A 791 20.39 -7.33 27.40
N ILE A 792 20.45 -7.88 26.18
CA ILE A 792 20.17 -7.21 24.90
C ILE A 792 18.97 -7.88 24.21
N THR A 793 18.04 -7.12 23.74
CA THR A 793 16.86 -7.60 23.03
C THR A 793 17.25 -8.07 21.63
N GLU A 794 16.98 -9.34 21.32
CA GLU A 794 17.05 -9.96 19.98
C GLU A 794 18.36 -9.72 19.22
N GLY A 795 19.39 -9.31 19.89
CA GLY A 795 20.62 -8.90 19.24
C GLY A 795 21.89 -9.10 20.05
N THR A 796 22.96 -8.52 19.57
CA THR A 796 24.28 -8.51 20.18
C THR A 796 24.57 -7.14 20.82
N VAL A 797 25.61 -7.06 21.61
CA VAL A 797 26.14 -5.80 22.14
C VAL A 797 26.48 -4.83 20.99
N ALA A 798 27.05 -5.34 19.89
CA ALA A 798 27.37 -4.52 18.73
C ALA A 798 26.14 -3.89 18.08
N HIS A 799 24.99 -4.57 18.05
CA HIS A 799 23.77 -4.03 17.47
C HIS A 799 23.20 -2.87 18.29
N TYR A 800 23.12 -3.01 19.61
CA TYR A 800 22.41 -2.07 20.46
C TYR A 800 23.23 -0.87 20.98
N THR A 801 24.57 -0.96 20.97
CA THR A 801 25.44 0.13 21.46
C THR A 801 25.15 1.48 20.76
N TRP A 802 24.74 1.45 19.49
CA TRP A 802 24.44 2.64 18.69
C TRP A 802 23.06 3.24 18.95
N TYR A 803 22.23 2.57 19.75
CA TYR A 803 20.89 3.04 20.01
C TYR A 803 20.87 4.16 21.07
N VAL A 804 21.38 5.31 20.67
CA VAL A 804 21.32 6.59 21.39
C VAL A 804 20.98 7.71 20.40
N PRO A 805 19.81 7.64 19.74
CA PRO A 805 19.49 8.50 18.60
C PRO A 805 19.37 9.99 18.97
N HIS A 806 19.09 10.30 20.23
CA HIS A 806 18.92 11.65 20.76
C HIS A 806 20.23 12.29 21.25
N ASP A 807 21.30 11.51 21.49
CA ASP A 807 22.59 12.02 22.01
C ASP A 807 23.79 11.36 21.28
N VAL A 808 23.77 11.40 19.94
CA VAL A 808 24.83 10.81 19.10
C VAL A 808 26.18 11.43 19.41
N TYR A 809 26.24 12.74 19.65
CA TYR A 809 27.48 13.43 20.02
C TYR A 809 27.97 13.02 21.43
N GLY A 810 27.06 12.81 22.37
CA GLY A 810 27.42 12.28 23.69
C GLY A 810 27.93 10.85 23.62
N LEU A 811 27.34 9.99 22.79
CA LEU A 811 27.82 8.64 22.53
C LEU A 811 29.22 8.67 21.88
N MET A 812 29.42 9.54 20.90
CA MET A 812 30.71 9.77 20.26
C MET A 812 31.81 10.13 21.27
N GLN A 813 31.50 11.03 22.20
CA GLN A 813 32.42 11.39 23.28
C GLN A 813 32.71 10.20 24.22
N ALA A 814 31.67 9.44 24.58
CA ALA A 814 31.82 8.27 25.47
C ALA A 814 32.67 7.16 24.83
N MET A 815 32.70 7.08 23.49
CA MET A 815 33.52 6.16 22.70
C MET A 815 34.94 6.68 22.43
N GLY A 816 35.35 7.81 22.99
CA GLY A 816 36.71 8.33 22.81
C GLY A 816 36.87 9.35 21.67
N GLY A 817 35.77 9.86 21.13
CA GLY A 817 35.74 10.95 20.17
C GLY A 817 35.51 10.56 18.70
N LYS A 818 35.49 11.59 17.86
CA LYS A 818 35.06 11.52 16.44
C LYS A 818 35.78 10.42 15.63
N LYS A 819 37.11 10.30 15.77
CA LYS A 819 37.91 9.33 15.00
C LYS A 819 37.56 7.89 15.41
N ILE A 820 37.57 7.60 16.71
CA ILE A 820 37.29 6.27 17.24
C ILE A 820 35.87 5.84 16.90
N PHE A 821 34.91 6.76 17.00
CA PHE A 821 33.52 6.52 16.61
C PHE A 821 33.41 6.12 15.13
N ALA A 822 34.08 6.85 14.23
CA ALA A 822 34.09 6.54 12.80
C ALA A 822 34.77 5.18 12.50
N ASP A 823 35.92 4.90 13.13
CA ASP A 823 36.65 3.65 12.98
C ASP A 823 35.78 2.44 13.46
N ARG A 824 35.00 2.60 14.51
CA ARG A 824 34.05 1.58 15.00
C ARG A 824 32.85 1.38 14.08
N LEU A 825 32.30 2.47 13.51
CA LEU A 825 31.27 2.36 12.48
C LEU A 825 31.77 1.57 11.27
N ASP A 826 33.03 1.81 10.85
CA ASP A 826 33.63 1.04 9.74
C ASP A 826 33.70 -0.45 10.08
N ARG A 827 34.03 -0.80 11.32
CA ARG A 827 34.08 -2.21 11.79
C ARG A 827 32.71 -2.88 11.82
N MET A 828 31.60 -2.14 12.05
CA MET A 828 30.26 -2.74 11.95
C MET A 828 30.05 -3.42 10.61
N PHE A 829 30.59 -2.84 9.54
CA PHE A 829 30.42 -3.38 8.17
C PHE A 829 31.59 -4.27 7.74
N SER A 830 32.84 -3.93 8.04
CA SER A 830 34.02 -4.75 7.67
C SER A 830 34.09 -6.07 8.40
N ASP A 831 33.71 -6.09 9.69
CA ASP A 831 33.74 -7.28 10.54
C ASP A 831 32.41 -8.05 10.50
N SER A 832 31.50 -7.66 9.62
CA SER A 832 30.14 -8.22 9.46
C SER A 832 29.36 -8.26 10.78
N LEU A 833 29.45 -7.22 11.60
CA LEU A 833 28.69 -7.06 12.83
C LEU A 833 27.29 -6.48 12.59
N TYR A 834 27.08 -5.84 11.45
CA TYR A 834 25.79 -5.22 11.07
C TYR A 834 24.78 -6.28 10.62
N TRP A 835 23.55 -6.17 11.08
CA TRP A 835 22.42 -6.95 10.58
C TRP A 835 21.22 -6.03 10.31
N HIS A 836 20.81 -5.95 9.06
CA HIS A 836 19.73 -5.05 8.66
C HIS A 836 18.35 -5.49 9.15
N GLY A 837 18.15 -6.79 9.31
CA GLY A 837 16.90 -7.38 9.77
C GLY A 837 16.57 -7.15 11.25
N ASN A 838 17.37 -6.36 12.01
CA ASN A 838 17.06 -5.96 13.37
C ASN A 838 16.96 -4.43 13.46
N GLU A 839 15.83 -3.91 13.88
CA GLU A 839 15.44 -2.50 13.85
C GLU A 839 16.44 -1.56 14.51
N PRO A 840 17.03 -1.86 15.68
CA PRO A 840 18.04 -1.00 16.29
C PRO A 840 19.28 -0.76 15.41
N CYS A 841 19.54 -1.62 14.42
CA CYS A 841 20.63 -1.44 13.46
C CYS A 841 20.30 -0.45 12.34
N GLN A 842 19.03 -0.21 12.03
CA GLN A 842 18.57 0.52 10.84
C GLN A 842 19.07 1.97 10.78
N GLN A 843 19.38 2.59 11.91
CA GLN A 843 19.95 3.95 11.99
C GLN A 843 21.46 4.00 11.79
N ILE A 844 22.19 2.89 12.02
CA ILE A 844 23.68 2.86 12.05
C ILE A 844 24.31 3.42 10.77
N PRO A 845 23.84 3.10 9.55
CA PRO A 845 24.41 3.64 8.31
C PRO A 845 24.38 5.17 8.22
N TYR A 846 23.48 5.81 8.93
CA TYR A 846 23.29 7.26 8.92
C TYR A 846 24.19 8.01 9.91
N LEU A 847 24.81 7.30 10.87
CA LEU A 847 25.63 7.94 11.93
C LEU A 847 26.93 8.55 11.40
N TYR A 848 27.41 8.15 10.21
CA TYR A 848 28.56 8.80 9.57
C TYR A 848 28.32 10.29 9.25
N ALA A 849 27.08 10.72 9.07
CA ALA A 849 26.74 12.14 8.86
C ALA A 849 27.16 13.01 10.05
N TYR A 850 27.05 12.50 11.29
CA TYR A 850 27.42 13.21 12.51
C TYR A 850 28.94 13.37 12.68
N VAL A 851 29.72 12.55 11.99
CA VAL A 851 31.20 12.69 11.96
C VAL A 851 31.71 13.39 10.70
N GLY A 852 30.81 14.01 9.92
CA GLY A 852 31.16 14.73 8.68
C GLY A 852 31.72 13.81 7.60
N GLN A 853 31.22 12.58 7.52
CA GLN A 853 31.55 11.60 6.47
C GLN A 853 30.27 11.13 5.73
N PRO A 854 29.40 12.05 5.22
CA PRO A 854 28.13 11.68 4.60
C PRO A 854 28.29 10.75 3.38
N TRP A 855 29.44 10.81 2.70
CA TRP A 855 29.73 9.91 1.59
C TRP A 855 29.78 8.44 2.00
N LYS A 856 30.17 8.13 3.26
CA LYS A 856 30.07 6.76 3.79
C LYS A 856 28.61 6.35 4.06
N THR A 857 27.80 7.26 4.57
CA THR A 857 26.33 7.05 4.67
C THR A 857 25.77 6.68 3.29
N GLN A 858 26.08 7.47 2.25
CA GLN A 858 25.60 7.23 0.88
C GLN A 858 25.99 5.85 0.39
N GLN A 859 27.26 5.45 0.59
CA GLN A 859 27.76 4.14 0.20
C GLN A 859 27.05 2.99 0.93
N ARG A 860 26.94 3.08 2.27
CA ARG A 860 26.32 2.00 3.08
C ARG A 860 24.84 1.86 2.81
N VAL A 861 24.11 2.98 2.72
CA VAL A 861 22.69 3.00 2.41
C VAL A 861 22.43 2.38 1.04
N LYS A 862 23.22 2.76 0.01
CA LYS A 862 23.09 2.15 -1.34
C LYS A 862 23.32 0.65 -1.31
N THR A 863 24.38 0.21 -0.62
CA THR A 863 24.67 -1.24 -0.48
C THR A 863 23.51 -1.99 0.15
N ILE A 864 22.86 -1.41 1.18
CA ILE A 864 21.71 -2.03 1.85
C ILE A 864 20.49 -2.05 0.91
N LEU A 865 20.16 -0.95 0.25
CA LEU A 865 19.05 -0.86 -0.70
C LEU A 865 19.16 -1.89 -1.85
N ASP A 866 20.39 -2.19 -2.28
CA ASP A 866 20.62 -3.12 -3.37
C ASP A 866 20.61 -4.59 -2.93
N ASN A 867 21.15 -4.90 -1.73
CA ASN A 867 21.42 -6.27 -1.34
C ASN A 867 20.46 -6.85 -0.30
N GLU A 868 19.84 -5.98 0.54
CA GLU A 868 18.96 -6.42 1.63
C GLU A 868 17.46 -6.30 1.28
N TYR A 869 17.16 -5.82 0.06
CA TYR A 869 15.81 -5.68 -0.51
C TYR A 869 15.81 -6.14 -1.96
N LEU A 870 15.20 -7.29 -2.21
CA LEU A 870 15.11 -7.88 -3.55
C LEU A 870 13.63 -8.02 -3.96
N ASP A 871 13.37 -7.97 -5.27
CA ASP A 871 12.02 -8.12 -5.83
C ASP A 871 11.70 -9.60 -6.14
N VAL A 872 11.84 -10.44 -5.11
CA VAL A 872 11.58 -11.88 -5.15
C VAL A 872 10.91 -12.32 -3.84
N PRO A 873 10.23 -13.48 -3.77
CA PRO A 873 9.53 -13.92 -2.56
C PRO A 873 10.40 -13.92 -1.28
N GLY A 874 11.67 -14.32 -1.37
CA GLY A 874 12.63 -14.26 -0.25
C GLY A 874 13.40 -12.93 -0.15
N GLY A 875 12.84 -11.82 -0.61
CA GLY A 875 13.57 -10.56 -0.81
C GLY A 875 13.72 -9.63 0.41
N LEU A 876 13.46 -10.09 1.63
CA LEU A 876 13.64 -9.31 2.87
C LEU A 876 14.63 -9.98 3.81
N SER A 877 15.44 -9.19 4.51
CA SER A 877 16.52 -9.64 5.40
C SER A 877 16.06 -10.07 6.80
N GLY A 878 14.80 -10.10 7.06
CA GLY A 878 14.16 -10.45 8.32
C GLY A 878 12.68 -10.15 8.23
N ASN A 879 11.99 -10.23 9.34
CA ASN A 879 10.59 -9.84 9.45
C ASN A 879 10.36 -8.41 8.93
N ASP A 880 9.25 -8.18 8.23
CA ASP A 880 8.86 -6.82 7.77
C ASP A 880 8.35 -5.93 8.92
N ASP A 881 8.02 -6.55 10.05
CA ASP A 881 7.59 -5.95 11.32
C ASP A 881 6.60 -4.80 11.12
N ALA A 882 5.38 -5.22 10.75
CA ALA A 882 4.27 -4.30 10.51
C ALA A 882 4.52 -3.26 9.41
N GLY A 883 5.45 -3.54 8.48
CA GLY A 883 5.86 -2.62 7.43
C GLY A 883 7.01 -1.69 7.80
N GLN A 884 7.65 -1.88 8.96
CA GLN A 884 8.77 -1.04 9.40
C GLN A 884 9.98 -1.18 8.48
N MET A 885 10.39 -2.41 8.13
CA MET A 885 11.50 -2.63 7.21
C MET A 885 11.21 -2.03 5.82
N SER A 886 9.98 -2.20 5.34
CA SER A 886 9.52 -1.61 4.08
C SER A 886 9.49 -0.07 4.14
N ALA A 887 9.09 0.55 5.26
CA ALA A 887 9.13 2.00 5.46
C ALA A 887 10.56 2.55 5.49
N TRP A 888 11.51 1.81 6.07
CA TRP A 888 12.93 2.15 6.00
C TRP A 888 13.41 2.22 4.54
N TYR A 889 13.04 1.21 3.73
CA TYR A 889 13.34 1.22 2.29
C TYR A 889 12.76 2.44 1.58
N VAL A 890 11.48 2.75 1.82
CA VAL A 890 10.80 3.90 1.18
C VAL A 890 11.53 5.19 1.51
N LEU A 891 11.80 5.48 2.79
CA LEU A 891 12.47 6.72 3.20
C LEU A 891 13.90 6.77 2.67
N SER A 892 14.65 5.67 2.78
CA SER A 892 16.05 5.60 2.35
C SER A 892 16.20 5.73 0.83
N ALA A 893 15.29 5.14 0.04
CA ALA A 893 15.27 5.27 -1.41
C ALA A 893 14.88 6.68 -1.88
N LEU A 894 14.06 7.41 -1.09
CA LEU A 894 13.80 8.85 -1.29
C LEU A 894 15.04 9.71 -0.97
N GLY A 895 16.01 9.15 -0.26
CA GLY A 895 17.30 9.80 0.02
C GLY A 895 17.46 10.38 1.42
N PHE A 896 16.60 10.02 2.41
CA PHE A 896 16.72 10.52 3.78
C PHE A 896 16.13 9.56 4.82
N TYR A 897 16.52 9.72 6.10
CA TYR A 897 16.02 8.87 7.19
C TYR A 897 16.00 9.64 8.54
N PRO A 898 14.96 9.46 9.40
CA PRO A 898 14.88 10.05 10.73
C PRO A 898 15.66 9.21 11.76
N VAL A 899 16.93 9.52 11.99
CA VAL A 899 17.72 8.86 13.06
C VAL A 899 17.07 9.05 14.44
N CYS A 900 16.52 10.23 14.70
CA CYS A 900 15.75 10.55 15.90
C CYS A 900 14.37 11.06 15.50
N PRO A 901 13.34 10.20 15.44
CA PRO A 901 12.01 10.54 14.90
C PRO A 901 11.36 11.78 15.51
N VAL A 902 11.47 11.97 16.83
CA VAL A 902 10.89 13.15 17.51
C VAL A 902 11.57 14.46 17.11
N SER A 903 12.79 14.42 16.56
CA SER A 903 13.48 15.61 16.10
C SER A 903 12.95 16.06 14.73
N PRO A 904 13.12 17.35 14.36
CA PRO A 904 12.71 17.83 13.04
C PRO A 904 13.71 17.49 11.93
N TYR A 905 14.80 16.77 12.19
CA TYR A 905 15.90 16.53 11.28
C TYR A 905 15.87 15.14 10.67
N TYR A 906 16.04 15.05 9.36
CA TYR A 906 16.18 13.82 8.58
C TYR A 906 17.54 13.79 7.91
N ILE A 907 18.31 12.74 8.14
CA ILE A 907 19.68 12.63 7.65
C ILE A 907 19.67 12.24 6.17
N ILE A 908 20.42 12.95 5.34
CA ILE A 908 20.53 12.65 3.91
C ILE A 908 21.36 11.39 3.70
N GLY A 909 20.80 10.44 2.97
CA GLY A 909 21.45 9.26 2.43
C GLY A 909 21.83 9.46 0.97
N THR A 910 21.43 8.52 0.11
CA THR A 910 21.60 8.62 -1.33
C THR A 910 20.24 8.47 -2.01
N PRO A 911 19.81 9.44 -2.83
CA PRO A 911 18.57 9.29 -3.60
C PRO A 911 18.73 8.18 -4.65
N THR A 912 17.66 7.41 -4.86
CA THR A 912 17.64 6.31 -5.84
C THR A 912 17.03 6.74 -7.17
N PHE A 913 16.16 7.75 -7.18
CA PHE A 913 15.33 8.12 -8.33
C PHE A 913 15.78 9.42 -8.96
N ASP A 914 15.58 9.54 -10.29
CA ASP A 914 15.84 10.79 -11.00
C ASP A 914 14.99 11.95 -10.43
N GLU A 915 13.73 11.66 -10.06
CA GLU A 915 12.82 12.61 -9.42
C GLU A 915 11.87 11.92 -8.46
N ALA A 916 11.59 12.54 -7.32
CA ALA A 916 10.62 12.09 -6.33
C ALA A 916 9.76 13.26 -5.85
N HIS A 917 8.44 13.03 -5.69
CA HIS A 917 7.51 14.00 -5.14
C HIS A 917 6.90 13.45 -3.84
N ILE A 918 6.97 14.25 -2.78
CA ILE A 918 6.38 13.98 -1.47
C ILE A 918 5.38 15.10 -1.18
N GLY A 919 4.12 14.88 -1.50
CA GLY A 919 3.15 15.96 -1.50
C GLY A 919 3.55 17.07 -2.49
N ARG A 920 4.00 18.23 -1.96
CA ARG A 920 4.48 19.36 -2.78
C ARG A 920 6.00 19.52 -2.78
N PHE A 921 6.70 18.80 -1.91
CA PHE A 921 8.16 18.78 -1.87
C PHE A 921 8.72 17.89 -2.98
N THR A 922 9.74 18.38 -3.68
CA THR A 922 10.36 17.66 -4.79
C THR A 922 11.84 17.40 -4.53
N ILE A 923 12.31 16.20 -4.79
CA ILE A 923 13.72 15.81 -4.81
C ILE A 923 14.09 15.47 -6.25
N LYS A 924 15.18 16.05 -6.76
CA LYS A 924 15.76 15.72 -8.06
C LYS A 924 17.19 15.25 -7.89
N ALA A 925 17.57 14.16 -8.53
CA ALA A 925 18.94 13.65 -8.51
C ALA A 925 19.47 13.50 -9.94
N HIS A 926 20.21 14.51 -10.38
CA HIS A 926 20.78 14.53 -11.73
C HIS A 926 21.91 13.51 -11.85
N HIS A 927 21.87 12.70 -12.91
CA HIS A 927 22.85 11.65 -13.22
C HIS A 927 22.88 10.48 -12.23
N VAL A 928 21.87 10.29 -11.39
CA VAL A 928 21.79 9.12 -10.49
C VAL A 928 21.82 7.82 -11.29
N SER A 929 22.61 6.85 -10.81
CA SER A 929 22.71 5.49 -11.40
C SER A 929 23.28 4.52 -10.38
N HIS A 930 23.47 3.25 -10.75
CA HIS A 930 24.13 2.27 -9.88
C HIS A 930 25.59 2.65 -9.54
N GLU A 931 26.27 3.44 -10.38
CA GLU A 931 27.63 3.91 -10.15
C GLU A 931 27.64 5.31 -9.52
N ASN A 932 26.76 6.21 -9.96
CA ASN A 932 26.70 7.59 -9.50
C ASN A 932 25.87 7.71 -8.23
N ILE A 933 26.43 7.26 -7.11
CA ILE A 933 25.75 7.17 -5.81
C ILE A 933 26.14 8.30 -4.85
N TYR A 934 27.18 9.07 -5.18
CA TYR A 934 27.71 10.10 -4.29
C TYR A 934 27.23 11.48 -4.68
N ILE A 935 26.77 12.26 -3.70
CA ILE A 935 26.38 13.65 -3.88
C ILE A 935 27.64 14.50 -4.09
N GLN A 936 27.72 15.18 -5.23
CA GLN A 936 28.79 16.09 -5.56
C GLN A 936 28.49 17.54 -5.12
N SER A 937 27.23 17.95 -5.27
CA SER A 937 26.71 19.24 -4.80
C SER A 937 25.20 19.16 -4.64
N ALA A 938 24.62 20.08 -3.89
CA ALA A 938 23.18 20.20 -3.74
C ALA A 938 22.73 21.66 -3.78
N THR A 939 21.47 21.88 -4.20
CA THR A 939 20.79 23.17 -4.09
C THR A 939 19.39 22.96 -3.49
N TYR A 940 18.92 23.96 -2.74
CA TYR A 940 17.54 24.03 -2.28
C TYR A 940 16.90 25.32 -2.83
N ASN A 941 15.84 25.18 -3.63
CA ASN A 941 15.21 26.29 -4.36
C ASN A 941 16.22 27.13 -5.14
N GLY A 942 17.19 26.46 -5.79
CA GLY A 942 18.24 27.08 -6.59
C GLY A 942 19.40 27.73 -5.80
N GLN A 943 19.37 27.69 -4.46
CA GLN A 943 20.47 28.17 -3.62
C GLN A 943 21.37 27.01 -3.17
N PRO A 944 22.70 27.18 -3.07
CA PRO A 944 23.61 26.15 -2.59
C PRO A 944 23.16 25.59 -1.24
N TYR A 945 23.17 24.26 -1.10
CA TYR A 945 22.77 23.54 0.10
C TYR A 945 23.90 22.59 0.52
N THR A 946 24.50 22.85 1.68
CA THR A 946 25.68 22.10 2.16
C THR A 946 25.37 21.16 3.31
N HIS A 947 24.22 21.31 3.98
CA HIS A 947 23.85 20.45 5.10
C HIS A 947 23.63 19.01 4.66
N ASN A 948 24.09 18.04 5.45
CA ASN A 948 23.89 16.61 5.22
C ASN A 948 22.60 16.08 5.88
N TYR A 949 21.63 16.99 6.13
CA TYR A 949 20.29 16.70 6.65
C TYR A 949 19.25 17.65 6.03
N ILE A 950 17.98 17.28 6.07
CA ILE A 950 16.83 18.13 5.76
C ILE A 950 15.92 18.27 6.98
N THR A 951 14.98 19.21 6.94
CA THR A 951 14.06 19.45 8.04
C THR A 951 12.63 19.03 7.71
N TYR A 952 11.83 18.75 8.73
CA TYR A 952 10.40 18.46 8.58
C TYR A 952 9.64 19.61 7.90
N GLU A 953 10.03 20.86 8.17
CA GLU A 953 9.43 22.03 7.52
C GLU A 953 9.71 22.06 6.01
N MET A 954 10.90 21.63 5.57
CA MET A 954 11.19 21.46 4.14
C MET A 954 10.26 20.44 3.50
N LEU A 955 10.09 19.28 4.14
CA LEU A 955 9.21 18.19 3.65
C LEU A 955 7.73 18.61 3.55
N LYS A 956 7.26 19.52 4.40
CA LYS A 956 5.89 20.07 4.34
C LYS A 956 5.71 21.22 3.33
N GLY A 957 6.80 21.81 2.89
CA GLY A 957 6.82 22.97 1.99
C GLY A 957 6.69 22.59 0.51
N ASP A 958 6.85 23.60 -0.35
CA ASP A 958 6.80 23.50 -1.82
C ASP A 958 8.22 23.50 -2.41
N GLY A 959 9.24 23.14 -1.58
CA GLY A 959 10.64 23.26 -1.95
C GLY A 959 11.09 22.23 -2.98
N VAL A 960 12.15 22.56 -3.70
CA VAL A 960 12.86 21.67 -4.62
C VAL A 960 14.30 21.49 -4.12
N LEU A 961 14.66 20.27 -3.75
CA LEU A 961 16.01 19.87 -3.38
C LEU A 961 16.63 19.11 -4.56
N GLU A 962 17.73 19.66 -5.09
CA GLU A 962 18.40 19.10 -6.26
C GLU A 962 19.82 18.65 -5.92
N PHE A 963 20.16 17.43 -6.34
CA PHE A 963 21.48 16.83 -6.16
C PHE A 963 22.17 16.65 -7.52
N GLN A 964 23.48 16.91 -7.57
CA GLN A 964 24.35 16.44 -8.64
C GLN A 964 25.06 15.18 -8.16
N MET A 965 24.82 14.07 -8.83
CA MET A 965 25.38 12.78 -8.45
C MET A 965 26.63 12.43 -9.25
N GLY A 966 27.54 11.65 -8.66
CA GLY A 966 28.76 11.19 -9.32
C GLY A 966 29.30 9.86 -8.76
N PRO A 967 30.28 9.25 -9.45
CA PRO A 967 30.78 7.92 -9.11
C PRO A 967 31.87 7.91 -8.02
N LYS A 968 32.39 9.08 -7.62
CA LYS A 968 33.47 9.16 -6.63
C LYS A 968 32.99 9.81 -5.35
N PRO A 969 33.42 9.31 -4.17
CA PRO A 969 33.13 9.96 -2.89
C PRO A 969 33.54 11.45 -2.91
N ASN A 970 32.63 12.32 -2.52
CA ASN A 970 32.93 13.73 -2.25
C ASN A 970 33.11 13.89 -0.74
N THR A 971 34.36 14.13 -0.32
CA THR A 971 34.72 14.27 1.08
C THR A 971 34.53 15.69 1.62
N GLU A 972 34.15 16.64 0.75
CA GLU A 972 33.97 18.07 1.08
C GLU A 972 32.50 18.41 1.39
N TRP A 973 31.55 17.90 0.57
CA TRP A 973 30.15 18.22 0.74
C TRP A 973 29.61 17.65 2.05
N GLY A 974 28.96 18.47 2.85
CA GLY A 974 28.32 18.07 4.12
C GLY A 974 29.30 17.62 5.22
N SER A 975 30.62 17.94 5.09
CA SER A 975 31.66 17.44 6.00
C SER A 975 32.00 18.40 7.13
N LYS A 976 31.65 19.68 7.00
CA LYS A 976 31.93 20.67 8.02
C LYS A 976 31.01 20.51 9.22
N THR A 977 31.44 20.99 10.38
CA THR A 977 30.67 20.87 11.63
C THR A 977 29.32 21.55 11.53
N GLU A 978 29.22 22.69 10.91
CA GLU A 978 27.99 23.44 10.66
C GLU A 978 27.04 22.76 9.67
N ASP A 979 27.53 21.85 8.83
CA ASP A 979 26.75 21.10 7.87
C ASP A 979 26.22 19.76 8.44
N CYS A 980 26.77 19.32 9.60
CA CYS A 980 26.33 18.11 10.30
C CYS A 980 25.02 18.32 11.06
N PRO A 981 24.26 17.24 11.38
CA PRO A 981 23.03 17.36 12.15
C PRO A 981 23.28 18.06 13.50
N PRO A 982 22.36 18.91 13.96
CA PRO A 982 22.50 19.63 15.23
C PRO A 982 22.60 18.70 16.44
N ASP A 983 23.28 19.17 17.48
CA ASP A 983 23.35 18.48 18.77
C ASP A 983 22.01 18.69 19.51
N LEU A 984 21.23 17.62 19.64
CA LEU A 984 19.88 17.65 20.21
C LEU A 984 19.87 17.78 21.75
N MET A 985 21.02 17.58 22.40
CA MET A 985 21.16 17.67 23.87
C MET A 985 21.66 19.03 24.37
N LYS A 986 21.94 19.95 23.45
CA LYS A 986 22.18 21.38 23.72
C LYS A 986 20.86 22.13 23.70
#